data_cf8823b14d3f35617b99c9c5d4ff76fc
#
_entry.id   cf8823b14d3f35617b99c9c5d4ff76fc
#
_cell.length_a   1.000
_cell.length_b   1.000
_cell.length_c   1.000
_cell.angle_alpha   90.00
_cell.angle_beta   90.00
_cell.angle_gamma   90.00
#
_symmetry.space_group_name_H-M   'P 1'
#
loop_
_entity.id
_entity.type
_entity.pdbx_description
1 polymer ?
#
loop_
_entity_poly.entity_id
_entity_poly.type
_entity_poly.pdbx_seq_one_letter_code
_entity_poly.pdbx_strand_id
1 'polypeptide(L)'
;MTKSIYILILLLCSSFISAQSDYWQQHVEYKINAQLDTSTHIIKAECGIQYFNNSPDTLDRIYFHLWANAFSNKTSSFADQAIKMGMTDYYFADDGELGGYQEITVALSSEEGELQLIYLDDQKEIAHVPIKGGVPPGEEICLIFYYELKIPNYFARLGKSNNLYNMVAWYPKPAVYDRNGWHTFPYLSMGEFYSEFANYEVTLSAPKGNTIAHSGYETKQYTNNDYQYKETRLENAHDYAWFASPDFIIEEEKVTLNNNQIVHVKIYRKPDDTIWPEAMLYTKQVLIYMADYMGDYPYSTLSIVQGEDSGLVGAMEYPSIKIIKNVRASDALEYYIAHEVGHAWFYAAIGSNERDESYFDEGLTSFLEQKYIAHYHEGDNYQNNKLPSFLLGSDKPILRHFTEGQICRHLHQPLTTPVAELSTINYGLNAYQIGSTLIAHTESLLGFNKVREILRSFYTEWKFKHPIYKDLLSHIERESKINLSGYNDILAGHAVDASISKVAGGTITITNKGKSEIMMPLLITYEDGTTERENVNPSQQDLILEKYKNIKSAILDPDQTSLDINPENNRYPRPGIGIRIFTGFDSPGKKDIYLSPLIGYNSYDGIMLGLSMYNSTFPAKNLKWNITPFYGFDSGQLVGQSWISYDTKFKSDKIRKIQYRLGIKSFSIANNEDANIQLRYIRIDPCITLHHYHNSASKLYSKTSLRQLWTGTDISYLEMDRFTQNITRLTHNRYNFDKLQPNELEVELEYNQYHAGSFLDSQDYLKLSLDYRHGFLFGKHRKLDIRLFAAKFLMNSQRQSSSYNNLLAQGSIALLNQGFTDYSYNDYYFDRQGQSKRAYRQIGYHGGGFKDALGSANGRIGQSNDFAMAINLKTHLPFGQAKLPLKLFFDAGYARTKSFSADPLKGEVFYSGGVMIEIGDGLFAFHLPLIVSQKISDIYKSESRNLLSKITFSMDLHRWNPWELADDYIF
;
A
#
# COMPACT_ATOMS: atom_id res chain seq x y z
N MET A 1 33.11 36.61 58.49
CA MET A 1 32.80 37.07 57.07
C MET A 1 33.64 36.37 56.00
N THR A 2 34.87 36.01 56.18
CA THR A 2 35.76 35.40 55.22
C THR A 2 35.41 33.95 54.84
N LYS A 3 34.89 33.12 55.77
CA LYS A 3 34.49 31.74 55.49
C LYS A 3 33.15 31.60 54.67
N SER A 4 32.26 32.58 54.85
CA SER A 4 30.98 32.61 54.11
C SER A 4 31.15 33.04 52.65
N ILE A 5 32.17 33.81 52.33
CA ILE A 5 32.48 34.22 50.94
C ILE A 5 33.15 33.10 50.17
N TYR A 6 33.97 32.25 50.80
CA TYR A 6 34.54 31.06 50.17
C TYR A 6 33.48 29.98 49.82
N ILE A 7 32.48 29.82 50.68
CA ILE A 7 31.36 28.91 50.43
C ILE A 7 30.46 29.46 49.32
N LEU A 8 30.26 30.76 49.22
CA LEU A 8 29.47 31.39 48.15
C LEU A 8 30.21 31.36 46.82
N ILE A 9 31.51 31.47 46.77
CA ILE A 9 32.34 31.32 45.57
C ILE A 9 32.43 29.85 45.15
N LEU A 10 32.50 28.90 46.06
CA LEU A 10 32.42 27.48 45.76
C LEU A 10 31.02 27.07 45.26
N LEU A 11 29.95 27.65 45.75
CA LEU A 11 28.59 27.46 45.28
C LEU A 11 28.34 28.19 43.92
N LEU A 12 29.00 29.28 43.63
CA LEU A 12 28.97 29.97 42.35
C LEU A 12 29.87 29.29 41.29
N CYS A 13 30.97 28.64 41.69
CA CYS A 13 31.76 27.81 40.78
C CYS A 13 31.13 26.44 40.48
N SER A 14 30.21 25.93 41.32
CA SER A 14 29.47 24.71 41.03
C SER A 14 28.27 24.92 40.10
N SER A 15 27.89 26.17 39.82
CA SER A 15 26.82 26.50 38.88
C SER A 15 27.29 26.75 37.42
N PHE A 16 28.58 26.61 37.18
CA PHE A 16 29.14 26.47 35.81
C PHE A 16 29.60 25.06 35.53
N ILE A 17 28.87 24.05 36.03
CA ILE A 17 28.83 22.79 35.31
C ILE A 17 27.96 23.10 34.09
N SER A 18 28.58 23.49 32.99
CA SER A 18 28.06 23.37 31.65
C SER A 18 27.46 21.99 31.58
N ALA A 19 26.17 21.87 31.34
CA ALA A 19 25.61 20.63 30.88
C ALA A 19 26.33 20.36 29.55
N GLN A 20 27.46 19.66 29.66
CA GLN A 20 28.13 19.08 28.52
C GLN A 20 27.08 18.16 27.96
N SER A 21 26.68 18.36 26.70
CA SER A 21 25.69 17.54 26.04
C SER A 21 26.11 16.08 26.23
N ASP A 22 25.25 15.24 26.81
CA ASP A 22 25.48 13.79 26.95
C ASP A 22 25.58 13.09 25.57
N TYR A 23 25.74 13.87 24.49
CA TYR A 23 25.87 13.38 23.13
C TYR A 23 27.30 13.03 22.80
N TRP A 24 27.52 11.82 22.37
CA TRP A 24 28.74 11.29 21.75
C TRP A 24 28.36 10.38 20.59
N GLN A 25 29.27 10.16 19.66
CA GLN A 25 29.15 9.18 18.58
C GLN A 25 30.53 8.61 18.29
N GLN A 26 30.57 7.41 17.76
CA GLN A 26 31.79 6.77 17.33
C GLN A 26 32.29 7.40 16.02
N HIS A 27 33.55 7.13 15.69
CA HIS A 27 34.14 7.49 14.41
C HIS A 27 34.78 6.27 13.78
N VAL A 28 34.73 6.18 12.44
CA VAL A 28 35.30 5.06 11.70
C VAL A 28 36.10 5.57 10.51
N GLU A 29 37.24 4.92 10.22
CA GLU A 29 37.98 5.14 9.00
C GLU A 29 38.08 3.83 8.21
N TYR A 30 37.73 3.88 6.94
CA TYR A 30 37.77 2.75 6.04
C TYR A 30 38.90 2.90 5.03
N LYS A 31 39.65 1.80 4.83
CA LYS A 31 40.55 1.64 3.70
C LYS A 31 40.19 0.34 2.97
N ILE A 32 39.56 0.47 1.79
CA ILE A 32 39.02 -0.67 1.06
C ILE A 32 39.70 -0.83 -0.31
N ASN A 33 40.16 -2.06 -0.62
CA ASN A 33 40.62 -2.46 -1.93
C ASN A 33 39.64 -3.51 -2.47
N ALA A 34 38.93 -3.23 -3.58
CA ALA A 34 37.90 -4.12 -4.11
C ALA A 34 38.10 -4.37 -5.62
N GLN A 35 38.04 -5.64 -6.02
CA GLN A 35 38.14 -6.05 -7.41
C GLN A 35 36.89 -6.82 -7.84
N LEU A 36 36.19 -6.31 -8.86
CA LEU A 36 35.05 -6.95 -9.49
C LEU A 36 35.51 -7.87 -10.63
N ASP A 37 35.16 -9.14 -10.54
CA ASP A 37 35.21 -10.08 -11.65
C ASP A 37 33.81 -10.25 -12.26
N THR A 38 33.63 -9.72 -13.48
CA THR A 38 32.35 -9.80 -14.20
C THR A 38 32.09 -11.17 -14.83
N SER A 39 33.10 -12.05 -14.89
CA SER A 39 32.96 -13.41 -15.44
C SER A 39 32.39 -14.39 -14.41
N THR A 40 32.75 -14.22 -13.14
CA THR A 40 32.29 -15.03 -12.01
C THR A 40 31.24 -14.34 -11.17
N HIS A 41 31.05 -13.03 -11.37
CA HIS A 41 30.18 -12.16 -10.58
C HIS A 41 30.59 -12.14 -9.09
N ILE A 42 31.89 -12.07 -8.83
CA ILE A 42 32.44 -12.02 -7.47
C ILE A 42 33.24 -10.74 -7.29
N ILE A 43 33.11 -10.16 -6.10
CA ILE A 43 34.03 -9.15 -5.59
C ILE A 43 34.99 -9.82 -4.64
N LYS A 44 36.28 -9.58 -4.81
CA LYS A 44 37.35 -9.89 -3.85
C LYS A 44 37.78 -8.58 -3.21
N ALA A 45 37.78 -8.52 -1.88
CA ALA A 45 38.10 -7.28 -1.20
C ALA A 45 38.89 -7.50 0.10
N GLU A 46 39.72 -6.49 0.38
CA GLU A 46 40.35 -6.23 1.67
C GLU A 46 39.74 -4.94 2.22
N CYS A 47 39.24 -4.99 3.44
CA CYS A 47 38.58 -3.85 4.11
C CYS A 47 39.21 -3.62 5.49
N GLY A 48 40.07 -2.63 5.57
CA GLY A 48 40.60 -2.12 6.83
C GLY A 48 39.59 -1.18 7.49
N ILE A 49 39.31 -1.40 8.76
CA ILE A 49 38.36 -0.63 9.57
C ILE A 49 39.08 -0.17 10.83
N GLN A 50 39.34 1.13 10.95
CA GLN A 50 39.84 1.76 12.16
C GLN A 50 38.64 2.35 12.94
N TYR A 51 38.36 1.79 14.10
CA TYR A 51 37.20 2.13 14.93
C TYR A 51 37.68 2.86 16.19
N PHE A 52 37.15 4.07 16.39
CA PHE A 52 37.44 4.95 17.50
C PHE A 52 36.34 4.88 18.54
N ASN A 53 36.65 4.46 19.77
CA ASN A 53 35.65 4.42 20.84
C ASN A 53 35.54 5.77 21.54
N ASN A 54 34.61 6.59 21.12
CA ASN A 54 34.29 7.89 21.73
C ASN A 54 33.25 7.79 22.86
N SER A 55 32.78 6.57 23.18
CA SER A 55 31.81 6.35 24.24
C SER A 55 32.48 6.41 25.64
N PRO A 56 31.71 6.58 26.71
CA PRO A 56 32.21 6.47 28.08
C PRO A 56 32.51 5.02 28.51
N ASP A 57 32.18 4.02 27.70
CA ASP A 57 32.25 2.61 28.03
C ASP A 57 33.46 1.94 27.40
N THR A 58 33.99 0.89 28.08
CA THR A 58 34.96 -0.02 27.47
C THR A 58 34.21 -1.08 26.65
N LEU A 59 34.48 -1.15 25.36
CA LEU A 59 33.79 -2.05 24.45
C LEU A 59 34.52 -3.39 24.38
N ASP A 60 33.95 -4.45 24.94
CA ASP A 60 34.51 -5.82 24.95
C ASP A 60 34.34 -6.56 23.62
N ARG A 61 33.56 -6.00 22.69
CA ARG A 61 33.28 -6.49 21.34
C ARG A 61 32.81 -5.36 20.45
N ILE A 62 32.92 -5.57 19.12
CA ILE A 62 32.34 -4.69 18.11
C ILE A 62 31.39 -5.52 17.27
N TYR A 63 30.16 -5.04 17.10
CA TYR A 63 29.17 -5.68 16.23
C TYR A 63 29.29 -5.17 14.80
N PHE A 64 29.07 -6.07 13.86
CA PHE A 64 29.14 -5.81 12.43
C PHE A 64 27.88 -6.26 11.73
N HIS A 65 27.40 -5.45 10.81
CA HIS A 65 26.41 -5.79 9.83
C HIS A 65 27.11 -6.41 8.59
N LEU A 66 26.66 -7.59 8.20
CA LEU A 66 27.09 -8.33 7.02
C LEU A 66 25.90 -8.49 6.08
N TRP A 67 25.27 -7.37 5.72
CA TRP A 67 23.96 -7.31 5.06
C TRP A 67 23.90 -8.00 3.70
N ALA A 68 25.03 -8.18 3.01
CA ALA A 68 25.06 -8.95 1.78
C ALA A 68 24.56 -10.41 1.96
N ASN A 69 24.64 -10.97 3.17
CA ASN A 69 24.14 -12.30 3.49
C ASN A 69 22.61 -12.41 3.46
N ALA A 70 21.88 -11.30 3.50
CA ALA A 70 20.43 -11.30 3.30
C ALA A 70 19.99 -11.96 1.98
N PHE A 71 20.88 -11.95 0.98
CA PHE A 71 20.66 -12.52 -0.35
C PHE A 71 21.19 -13.95 -0.50
N SER A 72 21.70 -14.56 0.56
CA SER A 72 22.32 -15.90 0.50
C SER A 72 21.30 -17.05 0.60
N ASN A 73 20.13 -16.77 1.15
CA ASN A 73 19.09 -17.80 1.38
C ASN A 73 17.67 -17.18 1.39
N LYS A 74 16.67 -18.04 1.39
CA LYS A 74 15.25 -17.67 1.30
C LYS A 74 14.54 -17.52 2.65
N THR A 75 15.28 -17.53 3.75
CA THR A 75 14.75 -17.46 5.12
C THR A 75 15.22 -16.20 5.86
N SER A 76 15.86 -15.26 5.15
CA SER A 76 16.28 -13.96 5.70
C SER A 76 15.09 -13.05 5.98
N SER A 77 15.28 -12.04 6.84
CA SER A 77 14.27 -11.01 7.10
C SER A 77 13.86 -10.26 5.80
N PHE A 78 14.81 -10.09 4.89
CA PHE A 78 14.56 -9.57 3.55
C PHE A 78 13.62 -10.47 2.75
N ALA A 79 13.84 -11.80 2.77
CA ALA A 79 12.98 -12.76 2.06
C ALA A 79 11.52 -12.68 2.55
N ASP A 80 11.31 -12.58 3.86
CA ASP A 80 9.99 -12.41 4.45
C ASP A 80 9.36 -11.07 4.07
N GLN A 81 10.16 -9.99 4.09
CA GLN A 81 9.68 -8.67 3.67
C GLN A 81 9.30 -8.65 2.18
N ALA A 82 10.11 -9.23 1.30
CA ALA A 82 9.83 -9.33 -0.13
C ALA A 82 8.50 -10.07 -0.40
N ILE A 83 8.24 -11.17 0.32
CA ILE A 83 6.96 -11.88 0.25
C ILE A 83 5.80 -10.99 0.73
N LYS A 84 5.94 -10.29 1.86
CA LYS A 84 4.92 -9.37 2.38
C LYS A 84 4.58 -8.27 1.36
N MET A 85 5.59 -7.76 0.65
CA MET A 85 5.45 -6.75 -0.41
C MET A 85 4.88 -7.33 -1.72
N GLY A 86 4.67 -8.65 -1.81
CA GLY A 86 4.18 -9.33 -3.02
C GLY A 86 5.25 -9.60 -4.07
N MET A 87 6.52 -9.39 -3.74
CA MET A 87 7.65 -9.68 -4.63
C MET A 87 8.14 -11.09 -4.43
N THR A 88 7.57 -12.00 -5.18
CA THR A 88 7.83 -13.44 -5.05
C THR A 88 9.01 -13.93 -5.89
N ASP A 89 9.62 -13.07 -6.70
CA ASP A 89 10.74 -13.45 -7.59
C ASP A 89 11.95 -13.94 -6.80
N TYR A 90 12.22 -13.31 -5.65
CA TYR A 90 13.29 -13.77 -4.75
C TYR A 90 13.01 -15.15 -4.16
N TYR A 91 11.76 -15.40 -3.74
CA TYR A 91 11.33 -16.70 -3.22
C TYR A 91 11.52 -17.84 -4.24
N PHE A 92 11.29 -17.56 -5.53
CA PHE A 92 11.46 -18.52 -6.62
C PHE A 92 12.83 -18.44 -7.32
N ALA A 93 13.78 -17.67 -6.75
CA ALA A 93 15.13 -17.60 -7.30
C ALA A 93 15.85 -18.94 -7.19
N ASP A 94 16.69 -19.26 -8.17
CA ASP A 94 17.57 -20.41 -8.12
C ASP A 94 18.85 -20.09 -7.32
N ASP A 95 19.59 -21.11 -6.85
CA ASP A 95 20.83 -20.92 -6.09
C ASP A 95 21.88 -20.11 -6.86
N GLY A 96 21.86 -20.19 -8.20
CA GLY A 96 22.71 -19.39 -9.07
C GLY A 96 22.40 -17.90 -9.03
N GLU A 97 21.14 -17.54 -8.76
CA GLU A 97 20.65 -16.16 -8.68
C GLU A 97 20.89 -15.53 -7.29
N LEU A 98 21.14 -16.34 -6.25
CA LEU A 98 21.44 -15.90 -4.90
C LEU A 98 22.90 -15.49 -4.76
N GLY A 99 23.22 -14.65 -3.74
CA GLY A 99 24.57 -14.16 -3.46
C GLY A 99 24.79 -13.96 -1.96
N GLY A 100 25.93 -13.39 -1.59
CA GLY A 100 26.36 -13.18 -0.21
C GLY A 100 27.82 -13.51 -0.03
N TYR A 101 28.34 -13.33 1.18
CA TYR A 101 29.72 -13.67 1.48
C TYR A 101 29.95 -15.17 1.34
N GLN A 102 30.89 -15.56 0.46
CA GLN A 102 31.33 -16.95 0.27
C GLN A 102 32.40 -17.30 1.30
N GLU A 103 33.35 -16.39 1.47
CA GLU A 103 34.42 -16.45 2.46
C GLU A 103 34.51 -15.07 3.12
N ILE A 104 34.66 -15.01 4.43
CA ILE A 104 34.95 -13.79 5.20
C ILE A 104 35.75 -14.15 6.45
N THR A 105 36.89 -13.49 6.60
CA THR A 105 37.77 -13.62 7.77
C THR A 105 38.11 -12.22 8.30
N VAL A 106 38.50 -12.13 9.58
CA VAL A 106 38.90 -10.87 10.22
C VAL A 106 40.20 -11.09 11.03
N ALA A 107 41.08 -10.12 10.97
CA ALA A 107 42.33 -10.10 11.72
C ALA A 107 42.57 -8.73 12.38
N LEU A 108 43.38 -8.69 13.44
CA LEU A 108 43.92 -7.44 14.00
C LEU A 108 45.09 -6.99 13.10
N SER A 109 45.16 -5.70 12.81
CA SER A 109 46.28 -5.11 12.03
C SER A 109 47.62 -5.19 12.76
N SER A 110 47.62 -5.29 14.11
CA SER A 110 48.82 -5.29 14.96
C SER A 110 49.34 -6.69 15.32
N GLU A 111 48.59 -7.74 15.09
CA GLU A 111 48.91 -9.11 15.49
C GLU A 111 48.76 -10.10 14.33
N GLU A 112 49.63 -11.14 14.28
CA GLU A 112 49.48 -12.25 13.35
C GLU A 112 48.37 -13.19 13.83
N GLY A 113 47.40 -13.52 12.97
CA GLY A 113 46.34 -14.51 13.21
C GLY A 113 44.92 -13.96 12.97
N GLU A 114 44.03 -14.87 12.75
CA GLU A 114 42.61 -14.59 12.54
C GLU A 114 41.91 -14.43 13.90
N LEU A 115 40.98 -13.44 13.98
CA LEU A 115 40.06 -13.28 15.08
C LEU A 115 38.80 -14.12 14.83
N GLN A 116 38.12 -14.44 15.92
CA GLN A 116 36.86 -15.15 15.83
C GLN A 116 35.74 -14.17 15.42
N LEU A 117 35.03 -14.48 14.33
CA LEU A 117 33.82 -13.82 13.92
C LEU A 117 32.62 -14.65 14.42
N ILE A 118 31.86 -14.13 15.39
CA ILE A 118 30.73 -14.84 16.03
C ILE A 118 29.42 -14.28 15.48
N TYR A 119 28.67 -15.14 14.78
CA TYR A 119 27.37 -14.78 14.23
C TYR A 119 26.29 -14.82 15.31
N LEU A 120 25.33 -13.86 15.26
CA LEU A 120 24.19 -13.77 16.18
C LEU A 120 22.97 -14.53 15.67
N ASP A 121 22.89 -14.78 14.37
CA ASP A 121 21.76 -15.41 13.72
C ASP A 121 22.17 -16.47 12.71
N ASP A 122 21.25 -17.34 12.36
CA ASP A 122 21.46 -18.39 11.36
C ASP A 122 21.67 -17.84 9.94
N GLN A 123 21.23 -16.60 9.69
CA GLN A 123 21.33 -15.92 8.41
C GLN A 123 22.71 -15.28 8.21
N LYS A 124 23.50 -15.17 9.27
CA LYS A 124 24.84 -14.58 9.28
C LYS A 124 24.88 -13.12 8.82
N GLU A 125 23.78 -12.39 9.03
CA GLU A 125 23.68 -10.97 8.68
C GLU A 125 24.30 -10.07 9.76
N ILE A 126 24.37 -10.55 11.00
CA ILE A 126 24.92 -9.83 12.14
C ILE A 126 25.96 -10.70 12.83
N ALA A 127 27.14 -10.12 13.04
CA ALA A 127 28.23 -10.80 13.75
C ALA A 127 28.89 -9.85 14.76
N HIS A 128 29.68 -10.39 15.69
CA HIS A 128 30.57 -9.59 16.51
C HIS A 128 31.97 -10.20 16.56
N VAL A 129 32.95 -9.32 16.78
CA VAL A 129 34.35 -9.68 17.02
C VAL A 129 34.64 -9.39 18.49
N PRO A 130 34.90 -10.41 19.33
CA PRO A 130 35.32 -10.22 20.71
C PRO A 130 36.72 -9.56 20.78
N ILE A 131 36.89 -8.55 21.61
CA ILE A 131 38.16 -7.82 21.76
C ILE A 131 38.74 -8.14 23.11
N LYS A 132 39.87 -8.82 23.11
CA LYS A 132 40.58 -9.16 24.36
C LYS A 132 41.07 -7.91 25.07
N GLY A 133 40.58 -7.68 26.28
CA GLY A 133 40.89 -6.47 27.06
C GLY A 133 39.95 -5.29 26.77
N GLY A 134 39.11 -5.40 25.74
CA GLY A 134 38.19 -4.35 25.32
C GLY A 134 38.89 -3.17 24.64
N VAL A 135 38.10 -2.24 24.09
CA VAL A 135 38.54 -0.94 23.57
C VAL A 135 38.13 0.11 24.60
N PRO A 136 39.04 0.71 25.37
CA PRO A 136 38.70 1.73 26.36
C PRO A 136 38.17 3.03 25.76
N PRO A 137 37.49 3.89 26.53
CA PRO A 137 37.13 5.24 26.11
C PRO A 137 38.31 6.03 25.55
N GLY A 138 38.15 6.61 24.36
CA GLY A 138 39.18 7.43 23.69
C GLY A 138 40.25 6.63 22.95
N GLU A 139 40.20 5.30 22.97
CA GLU A 139 41.14 4.42 22.28
C GLU A 139 40.55 3.93 20.95
N GLU A 140 41.40 3.34 20.12
CA GLU A 140 41.02 2.83 18.79
C GLU A 140 41.44 1.38 18.61
N ILE A 141 40.81 0.72 17.62
CA ILE A 141 41.20 -0.60 17.16
C ILE A 141 41.13 -0.68 15.62
N CYS A 142 42.13 -1.35 15.04
CA CYS A 142 42.15 -1.57 13.59
C CYS A 142 41.95 -3.06 13.25
N LEU A 143 40.83 -3.33 12.53
CA LEU A 143 40.43 -4.66 12.08
C LEU A 143 40.54 -4.73 10.55
N ILE A 144 41.01 -5.85 10.02
CA ILE A 144 41.11 -6.07 8.57
C ILE A 144 40.25 -7.27 8.21
N PHE A 145 39.26 -7.04 7.37
CA PHE A 145 38.41 -8.08 6.79
C PHE A 145 38.92 -8.46 5.39
N TYR A 146 39.02 -9.76 5.13
CA TYR A 146 39.27 -10.33 3.80
C TYR A 146 38.01 -11.11 3.40
N TYR A 147 37.48 -10.84 2.21
CA TYR A 147 36.26 -11.54 1.78
C TYR A 147 36.15 -11.72 0.26
N GLU A 148 35.39 -12.77 -0.09
CA GLU A 148 34.82 -12.98 -1.40
C GLU A 148 33.30 -12.84 -1.31
N LEU A 149 32.72 -11.93 -2.10
CA LEU A 149 31.28 -11.66 -2.13
C LEU A 149 30.73 -12.07 -3.50
N LYS A 150 29.87 -13.09 -3.56
CA LYS A 150 29.08 -13.43 -4.75
C LYS A 150 27.94 -12.43 -4.88
N ILE A 151 27.86 -11.76 -6.03
CA ILE A 151 26.84 -10.76 -6.33
C ILE A 151 25.56 -11.47 -6.76
N PRO A 152 24.41 -11.26 -6.07
CA PRO A 152 23.13 -11.85 -6.45
C PRO A 152 22.58 -11.21 -7.73
N ASN A 153 21.53 -11.79 -8.30
CA ASN A 153 20.67 -11.04 -9.20
C ASN A 153 20.07 -9.82 -8.48
N TYR A 154 19.73 -8.78 -9.23
CA TYR A 154 19.18 -7.55 -8.66
C TYR A 154 17.73 -7.76 -8.18
N PHE A 155 17.57 -8.05 -6.89
CA PHE A 155 16.27 -8.19 -6.24
C PHE A 155 15.86 -6.92 -5.49
N ALA A 156 16.86 -6.20 -4.94
CA ALA A 156 16.64 -4.96 -4.19
C ALA A 156 17.77 -3.96 -4.49
N ARG A 157 18.74 -3.80 -3.56
CA ARG A 157 19.80 -2.77 -3.64
C ARG A 157 21.14 -3.33 -4.14
N LEU A 158 21.59 -4.45 -3.56
CA LEU A 158 22.76 -5.19 -4.01
C LEU A 158 22.38 -6.14 -5.14
N GLY A 159 23.14 -6.14 -6.23
CA GLY A 159 22.92 -7.14 -7.27
C GLY A 159 23.33 -6.71 -8.66
N LYS A 160 23.20 -7.65 -9.59
CA LYS A 160 23.43 -7.42 -11.02
C LYS A 160 22.12 -7.53 -11.80
N SER A 161 21.95 -6.66 -12.78
CA SER A 161 20.86 -6.70 -13.77
C SER A 161 21.42 -6.34 -15.13
N ASN A 162 21.27 -7.24 -16.11
CA ASN A 162 21.92 -7.09 -17.41
C ASN A 162 23.44 -6.84 -17.25
N ASN A 163 23.92 -5.68 -17.72
CA ASN A 163 25.32 -5.26 -17.63
C ASN A 163 25.59 -4.32 -16.43
N LEU A 164 24.58 -4.01 -15.60
CA LEU A 164 24.72 -3.11 -14.46
C LEU A 164 24.96 -3.89 -13.18
N TYR A 165 26.00 -3.51 -12.46
CA TYR A 165 26.35 -3.97 -11.12
C TYR A 165 26.05 -2.86 -10.12
N ASN A 166 25.23 -3.17 -9.11
CA ASN A 166 24.86 -2.26 -8.01
C ASN A 166 25.56 -2.76 -6.74
N MET A 167 26.55 -2.01 -6.27
CA MET A 167 27.35 -2.35 -5.11
C MET A 167 26.95 -1.50 -3.92
N VAL A 168 26.00 -2.01 -3.16
CA VAL A 168 25.43 -1.41 -1.97
C VAL A 168 25.40 -2.45 -0.86
N ALA A 169 25.67 -2.04 0.38
CA ALA A 169 25.79 -3.00 1.51
C ALA A 169 26.79 -4.15 1.24
N TRP A 170 27.86 -3.85 0.54
CA TRP A 170 28.81 -4.81 -0.04
C TRP A 170 30.06 -5.06 0.83
N TYR A 171 30.22 -4.31 1.91
CA TYR A 171 31.35 -4.43 2.84
C TYR A 171 30.86 -4.51 4.30
N PRO A 172 31.66 -5.11 5.23
CA PRO A 172 31.30 -5.14 6.63
C PRO A 172 31.22 -3.75 7.25
N LYS A 173 30.15 -3.47 8.01
CA LYS A 173 29.95 -2.19 8.69
C LYS A 173 29.82 -2.39 10.19
N PRO A 174 30.57 -1.66 11.07
CA PRO A 174 30.27 -1.61 12.48
C PRO A 174 28.83 -1.11 12.70
N ALA A 175 28.14 -1.74 13.64
CA ALA A 175 26.84 -1.25 14.08
C ALA A 175 27.06 0.05 14.89
N VAL A 176 26.07 0.94 14.86
CA VAL A 176 26.11 2.15 15.69
C VAL A 176 26.04 1.76 17.16
N TYR A 177 26.91 2.38 17.97
CA TYR A 177 26.85 2.33 19.41
C TYR A 177 26.63 3.74 19.97
N ASP A 178 25.46 3.97 20.55
CA ASP A 178 25.07 5.25 21.12
C ASP A 178 24.59 5.11 22.57
N ARG A 179 24.02 6.14 23.16
CA ARG A 179 23.46 6.14 24.50
C ARG A 179 22.43 5.05 24.82
N ASN A 180 21.86 4.42 23.77
CA ASN A 180 20.88 3.33 23.88
C ASN A 180 21.55 1.96 23.70
N GLY A 181 22.86 1.90 23.49
CA GLY A 181 23.63 0.69 23.24
C GLY A 181 23.85 0.40 21.75
N TRP A 182 24.09 -0.88 21.43
CA TRP A 182 24.31 -1.33 20.06
C TRP A 182 23.02 -1.44 19.26
N HIS A 183 22.99 -0.84 18.07
CA HIS A 183 21.89 -0.93 17.10
C HIS A 183 22.17 -2.00 16.07
N THR A 184 21.79 -3.24 16.36
CA THR A 184 21.95 -4.38 15.45
C THR A 184 20.62 -4.75 14.82
N PHE A 185 20.55 -4.85 13.48
CA PHE A 185 19.34 -5.19 12.76
C PHE A 185 19.65 -5.88 11.42
N PRO A 186 18.77 -6.79 10.96
CA PRO A 186 18.93 -7.46 9.68
C PRO A 186 18.71 -6.51 8.52
N TYR A 187 19.11 -6.92 7.32
CA TYR A 187 18.79 -6.20 6.10
C TYR A 187 17.28 -6.19 5.85
N LEU A 188 16.75 -5.02 5.55
CA LEU A 188 15.40 -4.82 5.02
C LEU A 188 15.47 -3.84 3.84
N SER A 189 14.56 -3.97 2.87
CA SER A 189 14.46 -3.03 1.75
C SER A 189 13.71 -1.75 2.10
N MET A 190 12.83 -1.78 3.10
CA MET A 190 12.16 -0.59 3.65
C MET A 190 12.99 -0.04 4.81
N GLY A 191 13.16 1.29 4.83
CA GLY A 191 13.97 2.03 5.80
C GLY A 191 15.47 1.90 5.52
N GLU A 192 16.18 3.00 5.71
CA GLU A 192 17.58 3.10 5.41
C GLU A 192 18.48 2.53 6.49
N PHE A 193 19.77 2.46 6.17
CA PHE A 193 20.79 1.88 7.03
C PHE A 193 21.30 2.89 8.02
N TYR A 194 21.20 2.56 9.30
CA TYR A 194 21.79 3.35 10.37
C TYR A 194 23.24 2.90 10.61
N SER A 195 24.20 3.77 10.32
CA SER A 195 25.64 3.48 10.36
C SER A 195 26.42 4.71 10.85
N GLU A 196 27.59 4.49 11.46
CA GLU A 196 28.46 5.55 11.93
C GLU A 196 29.02 6.41 10.78
N PHE A 197 29.17 7.71 11.03
CA PHE A 197 29.92 8.57 10.12
C PHE A 197 31.41 8.20 10.07
N ALA A 198 31.92 8.13 8.87
CA ALA A 198 33.26 7.61 8.57
C ALA A 198 33.96 8.41 7.46
N ASN A 199 35.28 8.21 7.34
CA ASN A 199 36.06 8.61 6.19
C ASN A 199 36.42 7.35 5.38
N TYR A 200 36.38 7.45 4.06
CA TYR A 200 36.62 6.35 3.15
C TYR A 200 37.79 6.65 2.22
N GLU A 201 38.76 5.75 2.17
CA GLU A 201 39.76 5.63 1.11
C GLU A 201 39.48 4.32 0.35
N VAL A 202 38.99 4.40 -0.88
CA VAL A 202 38.55 3.21 -1.61
C VAL A 202 39.25 3.10 -2.95
N THR A 203 39.86 1.95 -3.21
CA THR A 203 40.38 1.56 -4.52
C THR A 203 39.43 0.54 -5.13
N LEU A 204 38.74 0.95 -6.22
CA LEU A 204 37.85 0.11 -7.00
C LEU A 204 38.54 -0.36 -8.27
N SER A 205 38.37 -1.61 -8.62
CA SER A 205 38.81 -2.12 -9.90
C SER A 205 37.76 -2.99 -10.60
N ALA A 206 37.61 -2.80 -11.90
CA ALA A 206 36.72 -3.55 -12.77
C ALA A 206 37.42 -3.86 -14.12
N PRO A 207 36.99 -4.89 -14.86
CA PRO A 207 37.49 -5.15 -16.19
C PRO A 207 37.40 -3.92 -17.11
N LYS A 208 38.39 -3.73 -17.97
CA LYS A 208 38.38 -2.64 -18.95
C LYS A 208 37.09 -2.63 -19.75
N GLY A 209 36.60 -1.43 -20.05
CA GLY A 209 35.34 -1.23 -20.75
C GLY A 209 34.14 -0.99 -19.82
N ASN A 210 34.27 -1.30 -18.50
CA ASN A 210 33.21 -0.90 -17.54
C ASN A 210 33.44 0.52 -17.07
N THR A 211 32.42 1.36 -17.10
CA THR A 211 32.43 2.65 -16.47
C THR A 211 32.05 2.50 -14.99
N ILE A 212 32.89 3.02 -14.07
CA ILE A 212 32.66 2.96 -12.62
C ILE A 212 32.12 4.31 -12.16
N ALA A 213 30.89 4.35 -11.63
CA ALA A 213 30.32 5.45 -10.87
C ALA A 213 30.51 5.15 -9.37
N HIS A 214 30.90 6.15 -8.56
CA HIS A 214 31.27 5.92 -7.16
C HIS A 214 30.89 7.11 -6.28
N SER A 215 30.76 6.85 -4.99
CA SER A 215 30.67 7.87 -3.95
C SER A 215 31.98 8.66 -3.82
N GLY A 216 31.90 9.94 -3.43
CA GLY A 216 33.07 10.78 -3.19
C GLY A 216 33.77 11.27 -4.47
N TYR A 217 35.01 11.74 -4.32
CA TYR A 217 35.81 12.28 -5.42
C TYR A 217 36.97 11.34 -5.78
N GLU A 218 37.31 11.32 -7.08
CA GLU A 218 38.41 10.54 -7.61
C GLU A 218 39.73 11.25 -7.34
N THR A 219 40.70 10.56 -6.75
CA THR A 219 42.06 11.04 -6.52
C THR A 219 43.03 10.60 -7.59
N LYS A 220 42.79 9.39 -8.16
CA LYS A 220 43.64 8.82 -9.21
C LYS A 220 42.88 7.78 -10.01
N GLN A 221 43.15 7.72 -11.33
CA GLN A 221 42.69 6.67 -12.23
C GLN A 221 43.85 6.13 -13.02
N TYR A 222 43.94 4.80 -13.19
CA TYR A 222 44.95 4.14 -13.98
C TYR A 222 44.45 2.78 -14.46
N THR A 223 45.19 2.18 -15.41
CA THR A 223 44.92 0.84 -15.92
C THR A 223 46.14 -0.04 -15.72
N ASN A 224 45.89 -1.27 -15.30
CA ASN A 224 46.94 -2.30 -15.17
C ASN A 224 46.37 -3.63 -15.67
N ASN A 225 47.09 -4.29 -16.55
CA ASN A 225 46.63 -5.48 -17.26
C ASN A 225 45.25 -5.29 -17.88
N ASP A 226 44.28 -6.16 -17.56
CA ASP A 226 42.91 -6.13 -18.09
C ASP A 226 41.91 -5.34 -17.21
N TYR A 227 42.41 -4.67 -16.16
CA TYR A 227 41.61 -3.91 -15.22
C TYR A 227 41.90 -2.42 -15.30
N GLN A 228 40.85 -1.65 -15.02
CA GLN A 228 40.96 -0.24 -14.68
C GLN A 228 40.73 -0.05 -13.16
N TYR A 229 41.43 0.94 -12.62
CA TYR A 229 41.43 1.24 -11.19
C TYR A 229 41.01 2.69 -10.97
N LYS A 230 40.20 2.93 -9.93
CA LYS A 230 39.88 4.26 -9.42
C LYS A 230 40.20 4.31 -7.93
N GLU A 231 41.06 5.25 -7.53
CA GLU A 231 41.29 5.58 -6.13
C GLU A 231 40.40 6.76 -5.79
N THR A 232 39.62 6.65 -4.72
CA THR A 232 38.58 7.61 -4.36
C THR A 232 38.63 7.95 -2.88
N ARG A 233 38.11 9.10 -2.50
CA ARG A 233 37.91 9.52 -1.11
C ARG A 233 36.54 10.08 -0.89
N LEU A 234 35.97 9.81 0.30
CA LEU A 234 34.74 10.37 0.78
C LEU A 234 34.87 10.61 2.28
N GLU A 235 34.58 11.83 2.74
CA GLU A 235 34.70 12.23 4.13
C GLU A 235 33.32 12.45 4.77
N ASN A 236 33.19 12.17 6.05
CA ASN A 236 31.97 12.37 6.84
C ASN A 236 30.72 11.74 6.16
N ALA A 237 30.78 10.45 5.83
CA ALA A 237 29.69 9.71 5.26
C ALA A 237 29.45 8.42 6.03
N HIS A 238 28.22 7.96 6.11
CA HIS A 238 27.88 6.72 6.80
C HIS A 238 27.65 5.54 5.83
N ASP A 239 27.80 5.76 4.52
CA ASP A 239 27.77 4.72 3.50
C ASP A 239 28.67 5.04 2.30
N TYR A 240 29.07 4.00 1.57
CA TYR A 240 29.83 4.10 0.33
C TYR A 240 29.25 3.14 -0.71
N ALA A 241 28.64 3.69 -1.76
CA ALA A 241 28.07 2.93 -2.87
C ALA A 241 28.84 3.15 -4.17
N TRP A 242 28.80 2.19 -5.06
CA TRP A 242 29.33 2.31 -6.41
C TRP A 242 28.60 1.42 -7.40
N PHE A 243 28.69 1.77 -8.68
CA PHE A 243 28.01 1.10 -9.77
C PHE A 243 28.97 0.89 -10.92
N ALA A 244 28.80 -0.19 -11.66
CA ALA A 244 29.66 -0.46 -12.82
C ALA A 244 28.82 -0.97 -14.00
N SER A 245 29.03 -0.38 -15.17
CA SER A 245 28.41 -0.83 -16.42
C SER A 245 29.27 -0.43 -17.62
N PRO A 246 29.36 -1.28 -18.66
CA PRO A 246 29.96 -0.89 -19.93
C PRO A 246 29.04 0.05 -20.75
N ASP A 247 27.75 0.15 -20.39
CA ASP A 247 26.74 0.88 -21.16
C ASP A 247 26.64 2.36 -20.75
N PHE A 248 27.35 2.80 -19.70
CA PHE A 248 27.29 4.18 -19.24
C PHE A 248 28.06 5.16 -20.11
N ILE A 249 27.41 6.24 -20.49
CA ILE A 249 28.05 7.49 -20.89
C ILE A 249 28.00 8.49 -19.71
N ILE A 250 29.00 9.38 -19.65
CA ILE A 250 29.16 10.32 -18.55
C ILE A 250 28.96 11.75 -19.09
N GLU A 251 28.10 12.50 -18.40
CA GLU A 251 28.00 13.95 -18.56
C GLU A 251 28.48 14.63 -17.26
N GLU A 252 29.37 15.61 -17.38
CA GLU A 252 29.99 16.28 -16.24
C GLU A 252 29.82 17.79 -16.30
N GLU A 253 29.50 18.41 -15.16
CA GLU A 253 29.45 19.86 -15.05
C GLU A 253 29.88 20.32 -13.64
N LYS A 254 30.53 21.50 -13.57
CA LYS A 254 30.78 22.19 -12.29
C LYS A 254 29.66 23.18 -12.03
N VAL A 255 28.88 22.89 -11.00
CA VAL A 255 27.75 23.73 -10.57
C VAL A 255 28.22 24.65 -9.46
N THR A 256 28.08 25.94 -9.67
CA THR A 256 28.37 26.96 -8.64
C THR A 256 27.07 27.30 -7.92
N LEU A 257 27.03 27.07 -6.62
CA LEU A 257 25.89 27.40 -5.76
C LEU A 257 25.89 28.90 -5.38
N ASN A 258 24.77 29.37 -4.86
CA ASN A 258 24.61 30.79 -4.49
C ASN A 258 25.58 31.26 -3.37
N ASN A 259 26.09 30.33 -2.57
CA ASN A 259 27.11 30.56 -1.53
C ASN A 259 28.56 30.49 -2.06
N ASN A 260 28.78 30.43 -3.40
CA ASN A 260 30.04 30.22 -4.11
C ASN A 260 30.67 28.82 -3.92
N GLN A 261 30.00 27.87 -3.32
CA GLN A 261 30.44 26.49 -3.29
C GLN A 261 30.37 25.88 -4.69
N ILE A 262 31.40 25.14 -5.08
CA ILE A 262 31.46 24.45 -6.37
C ILE A 262 31.20 22.95 -6.12
N VAL A 263 30.18 22.38 -6.77
CA VAL A 263 29.88 20.96 -6.74
C VAL A 263 30.16 20.36 -8.12
N HIS A 264 30.96 19.28 -8.18
CA HIS A 264 31.21 18.55 -9.41
C HIS A 264 30.10 17.53 -9.61
N VAL A 265 29.22 17.76 -10.58
CA VAL A 265 28.09 16.91 -10.92
C VAL A 265 28.44 15.96 -12.05
N LYS A 266 28.13 14.67 -11.90
CA LYS A 266 28.30 13.65 -12.94
C LYS A 266 26.99 12.90 -13.12
N ILE A 267 26.52 12.77 -14.37
CA ILE A 267 25.37 11.97 -14.73
C ILE A 267 25.85 10.74 -15.50
N TYR A 268 25.52 9.55 -14.99
CA TYR A 268 25.81 8.26 -15.61
C TYR A 268 24.53 7.71 -16.20
N ARG A 269 24.40 7.71 -17.53
CA ARG A 269 23.18 7.29 -18.22
C ARG A 269 23.44 6.40 -19.43
N LYS A 270 22.39 5.75 -19.91
CA LYS A 270 22.41 4.96 -21.14
C LYS A 270 22.39 5.88 -22.37
N PRO A 271 23.12 5.57 -23.44
CA PRO A 271 23.25 6.47 -24.60
C PRO A 271 21.93 6.70 -25.36
N ASP A 272 21.06 5.69 -25.42
CA ASP A 272 19.86 5.70 -26.25
C ASP A 272 18.60 6.22 -25.51
N ASP A 273 18.74 6.67 -24.27
CA ASP A 273 17.63 7.20 -23.49
C ASP A 273 17.31 8.65 -23.92
N THR A 274 16.02 8.93 -24.13
CA THR A 274 15.56 10.25 -24.62
C THR A 274 15.11 11.20 -23.50
N ILE A 275 14.93 10.69 -22.26
CA ILE A 275 14.48 11.46 -21.10
C ILE A 275 15.68 11.89 -20.25
N TRP A 276 16.63 11.00 -20.06
CA TRP A 276 17.79 11.20 -19.19
C TRP A 276 18.75 12.33 -19.59
N PRO A 277 18.82 12.81 -20.85
CA PRO A 277 19.54 14.04 -21.18
C PRO A 277 19.11 15.28 -20.37
N GLU A 278 17.90 15.29 -19.80
CA GLU A 278 17.40 16.37 -18.94
C GLU A 278 17.92 16.29 -17.49
N ALA A 279 18.49 15.17 -17.06
CA ALA A 279 18.94 14.94 -15.69
C ALA A 279 19.94 16.00 -15.18
N MET A 280 20.87 16.46 -16.02
CA MET A 280 21.83 17.51 -15.65
C MET A 280 21.11 18.83 -15.31
N LEU A 281 20.11 19.21 -16.12
CA LEU A 281 19.34 20.44 -15.89
C LEU A 281 18.60 20.36 -14.54
N TYR A 282 17.86 19.29 -14.31
CA TYR A 282 17.10 19.09 -13.06
C TYR A 282 18.04 19.04 -11.84
N THR A 283 19.15 18.31 -11.93
CA THR A 283 20.11 18.22 -10.83
C THR A 283 20.68 19.60 -10.46
N LYS A 284 20.97 20.45 -11.42
CA LYS A 284 21.44 21.83 -11.18
C LYS A 284 20.37 22.68 -10.48
N GLN A 285 19.14 22.65 -10.99
CA GLN A 285 18.02 23.40 -10.42
C GLN A 285 17.77 22.99 -8.97
N VAL A 286 17.74 21.68 -8.72
CA VAL A 286 17.53 21.14 -7.37
C VAL A 286 18.65 21.52 -6.43
N LEU A 287 19.92 21.33 -6.83
CA LEU A 287 21.08 21.69 -5.99
C LEU A 287 21.07 23.17 -5.60
N ILE A 288 20.82 24.06 -6.55
CA ILE A 288 20.79 25.50 -6.30
C ILE A 288 19.65 25.85 -5.35
N TYR A 289 18.44 25.31 -5.60
CA TYR A 289 17.28 25.57 -4.76
C TYR A 289 17.45 25.03 -3.33
N MET A 290 17.86 23.77 -3.19
CA MET A 290 18.01 23.13 -1.89
C MET A 290 19.12 23.76 -1.07
N ALA A 291 20.26 24.12 -1.68
CA ALA A 291 21.33 24.83 -0.99
C ALA A 291 20.92 26.25 -0.58
N ASP A 292 20.10 26.93 -1.40
CA ASP A 292 19.51 28.22 -1.00
C ASP A 292 18.51 28.05 0.14
N TYR A 293 17.77 26.95 0.21
CA TYR A 293 16.81 26.69 1.27
C TYR A 293 17.50 26.24 2.58
N MET A 294 18.41 25.28 2.52
CA MET A 294 18.97 24.55 3.68
C MET A 294 20.37 25.03 4.11
N GLY A 295 21.15 25.59 3.19
CA GLY A 295 22.58 25.91 3.41
C GLY A 295 23.50 25.00 2.60
N ASP A 296 24.78 24.96 2.93
CA ASP A 296 25.83 24.30 2.17
C ASP A 296 25.52 22.85 1.84
N TYR A 297 25.70 22.43 0.58
CA TYR A 297 25.71 21.04 0.18
C TYR A 297 26.87 20.31 0.89
N PRO A 298 26.65 19.12 1.47
CA PRO A 298 27.65 18.53 2.39
C PRO A 298 28.93 18.02 1.71
N TYR A 299 28.93 17.79 0.40
CA TYR A 299 30.05 17.18 -0.33
C TYR A 299 30.56 18.05 -1.47
N SER A 300 31.73 17.70 -2.04
CA SER A 300 32.31 18.37 -3.21
C SER A 300 31.82 17.79 -4.54
N THR A 301 31.19 16.61 -4.53
CA THR A 301 30.75 15.86 -5.70
C THR A 301 29.31 15.37 -5.56
N LEU A 302 28.61 15.23 -6.68
CA LEU A 302 27.32 14.56 -6.77
C LEU A 302 27.26 13.75 -8.05
N SER A 303 27.01 12.45 -7.93
CA SER A 303 26.79 11.54 -9.06
C SER A 303 25.32 11.11 -9.10
N ILE A 304 24.68 11.16 -10.28
CA ILE A 304 23.35 10.61 -10.54
C ILE A 304 23.49 9.45 -11.53
N VAL A 305 22.99 8.29 -11.18
CA VAL A 305 23.14 7.05 -11.94
C VAL A 305 21.79 6.56 -12.42
N GLN A 306 21.66 6.26 -13.71
CA GLN A 306 20.50 5.60 -14.27
C GLN A 306 20.51 4.11 -13.93
N GLY A 307 19.51 3.68 -13.17
CA GLY A 307 19.28 2.29 -12.81
C GLY A 307 18.43 1.53 -13.83
N GLU A 308 17.99 0.34 -13.46
CA GLU A 308 17.11 -0.54 -14.25
C GLU A 308 15.65 -0.45 -13.78
N ASP A 309 14.71 -0.93 -14.61
CA ASP A 309 13.28 -1.04 -14.28
C ASP A 309 12.96 -2.20 -13.30
N SER A 310 13.94 -2.98 -12.90
CA SER A 310 13.79 -4.17 -12.06
C SER A 310 14.20 -3.90 -10.61
N GLY A 311 13.68 -4.67 -9.68
CA GLY A 311 13.99 -4.57 -8.26
C GLY A 311 12.91 -3.86 -7.43
N LEU A 312 13.08 -3.92 -6.11
CA LEU A 312 12.16 -3.39 -5.12
C LEU A 312 12.21 -1.85 -4.98
N VAL A 313 13.32 -1.24 -5.39
CA VAL A 313 13.64 0.14 -5.03
C VAL A 313 13.46 1.05 -6.25
N GLY A 314 12.80 2.19 -6.05
CA GLY A 314 12.55 3.19 -7.10
C GLY A 314 13.75 4.08 -7.37
N ALA A 315 14.38 4.58 -6.32
CA ALA A 315 15.56 5.43 -6.33
C ALA A 315 16.23 5.33 -4.96
N MET A 316 17.47 5.80 -4.84
CA MET A 316 18.26 5.72 -3.60
C MET A 316 19.26 6.85 -3.47
N GLU A 317 19.46 7.28 -2.22
CA GLU A 317 20.06 8.53 -1.80
C GLU A 317 21.50 8.42 -1.23
N TYR A 318 22.26 7.42 -1.57
CA TYR A 318 23.61 7.21 -0.97
C TYR A 318 24.47 8.47 -0.96
N PRO A 319 25.33 8.66 0.09
CA PRO A 319 26.16 9.85 0.22
C PRO A 319 26.97 10.15 -1.05
N SER A 320 26.79 11.38 -1.59
CA SER A 320 27.38 11.91 -2.82
C SER A 320 27.06 11.18 -4.13
N ILE A 321 26.26 10.10 -4.11
CA ILE A 321 25.81 9.36 -5.30
C ILE A 321 24.36 8.94 -5.14
N LYS A 322 23.56 9.08 -6.18
CA LYS A 322 22.16 8.71 -6.23
C LYS A 322 21.92 7.73 -7.37
N ILE A 323 21.08 6.73 -7.17
CA ILE A 323 20.63 5.88 -8.27
C ILE A 323 19.13 6.06 -8.46
N ILE A 324 18.68 6.26 -9.69
CA ILE A 324 17.28 6.45 -10.03
C ILE A 324 16.89 5.41 -11.05
N LYS A 325 15.82 4.65 -10.81
CA LYS A 325 15.32 3.66 -11.76
C LYS A 325 15.07 4.29 -13.13
N ASN A 326 15.02 3.47 -14.16
CA ASN A 326 14.65 3.93 -15.48
C ASN A 326 13.20 4.45 -15.47
N VAL A 327 13.02 5.74 -15.76
CA VAL A 327 11.72 6.42 -15.78
C VAL A 327 11.26 6.64 -17.22
N ARG A 328 9.93 6.74 -17.39
CA ARG A 328 9.31 6.87 -18.72
C ARG A 328 8.70 8.24 -18.98
N ALA A 329 8.96 9.20 -18.09
CA ALA A 329 8.45 10.56 -18.19
C ALA A 329 9.43 11.53 -17.54
N SER A 330 9.58 12.71 -18.13
CA SER A 330 10.49 13.75 -17.69
C SER A 330 10.14 14.30 -16.30
N ASP A 331 8.84 14.50 -16.04
CA ASP A 331 8.32 14.91 -14.74
C ASP A 331 8.65 13.92 -13.61
N ALA A 332 8.63 12.62 -13.93
CA ALA A 332 9.02 11.60 -12.97
C ALA A 332 10.54 11.62 -12.70
N LEU A 333 11.36 11.91 -13.69
CA LEU A 333 12.81 12.05 -13.51
C LEU A 333 13.13 13.23 -12.59
N GLU A 334 12.53 14.38 -12.86
CA GLU A 334 12.73 15.59 -12.04
C GLU A 334 12.27 15.37 -10.60
N TYR A 335 11.10 14.72 -10.41
CA TYR A 335 10.58 14.37 -9.10
C TYR A 335 11.58 13.52 -8.30
N TYR A 336 12.07 12.39 -8.88
CA TYR A 336 13.04 11.54 -8.21
C TYR A 336 14.36 12.29 -7.95
N ILE A 337 14.85 13.10 -8.89
CA ILE A 337 16.07 13.92 -8.66
C ILE A 337 15.86 14.88 -7.50
N ALA A 338 14.70 15.55 -7.42
CA ALA A 338 14.40 16.48 -6.33
C ALA A 338 14.37 15.77 -4.97
N HIS A 339 13.79 14.60 -4.91
CA HIS A 339 13.73 13.78 -3.69
C HIS A 339 15.14 13.30 -3.29
N GLU A 340 15.82 12.56 -4.17
CA GLU A 340 17.11 11.93 -3.86
C GLU A 340 18.23 12.94 -3.56
N VAL A 341 18.21 14.08 -4.22
CA VAL A 341 19.18 15.16 -3.92
C VAL A 341 18.83 15.82 -2.59
N GLY A 342 17.55 15.94 -2.23
CA GLY A 342 17.09 16.46 -0.93
C GLY A 342 17.67 15.70 0.25
N HIS A 343 17.80 14.40 0.14
CA HIS A 343 18.46 13.53 1.11
C HIS A 343 19.96 13.84 1.34
N ALA A 344 20.57 14.72 0.58
CA ALA A 344 21.92 15.17 0.90
C ALA A 344 21.99 15.90 2.25
N TRP A 345 20.91 16.59 2.62
CA TRP A 345 20.79 17.28 3.90
C TRP A 345 20.22 16.39 5.00
N PHE A 346 19.16 15.63 4.69
CA PHE A 346 18.51 14.66 5.58
C PHE A 346 18.79 13.25 5.06
N TYR A 347 19.38 12.40 5.82
CA TYR A 347 20.04 11.13 5.59
C TYR A 347 21.56 11.29 5.44
N ALA A 348 22.11 11.85 4.35
CA ALA A 348 23.56 11.85 4.12
C ALA A 348 24.35 12.75 5.09
N ALA A 349 23.80 13.90 5.49
CA ALA A 349 24.45 14.81 6.45
C ALA A 349 23.84 14.74 7.85
N ILE A 350 22.57 14.41 7.99
CA ILE A 350 21.90 14.15 9.27
C ILE A 350 21.52 12.67 9.30
N GLY A 351 22.32 11.86 9.99
CA GLY A 351 22.18 10.40 10.02
C GLY A 351 21.19 9.94 11.08
N SER A 352 19.90 10.10 10.84
CA SER A 352 18.83 9.59 11.70
C SER A 352 18.70 8.07 11.63
N ASN A 353 18.13 7.45 12.69
CA ASN A 353 17.82 6.02 12.70
C ASN A 353 16.48 5.76 12.04
N GLU A 354 16.46 5.50 10.74
CA GLU A 354 15.23 5.23 10.02
C GLU A 354 14.58 3.89 10.34
N ARG A 355 15.28 2.98 10.97
CA ARG A 355 14.69 1.71 11.43
C ARG A 355 13.60 1.94 12.47
N ASP A 356 13.73 3.03 13.22
CA ASP A 356 12.80 3.43 14.27
C ASP A 356 11.99 4.69 13.90
N GLU A 357 12.57 5.62 13.12
CA GLU A 357 12.01 6.95 12.83
C GLU A 357 12.09 7.32 11.35
N SER A 358 11.62 6.43 10.43
CA SER A 358 11.68 6.66 8.98
C SER A 358 10.97 7.94 8.51
N TYR A 359 10.01 8.45 9.29
CA TYR A 359 9.31 9.71 9.04
C TYR A 359 10.17 10.96 9.25
N PHE A 360 11.36 10.79 9.84
CA PHE A 360 12.24 11.92 10.14
C PHE A 360 12.91 12.43 8.86
N ASP A 361 13.71 11.63 8.18
CA ASP A 361 14.43 12.08 6.98
C ASP A 361 13.56 12.04 5.73
N GLU A 362 12.81 10.99 5.49
CA GLU A 362 11.86 10.85 4.38
C GLU A 362 10.79 11.94 4.42
N GLY A 363 10.30 12.26 5.63
CA GLY A 363 9.32 13.33 5.82
C GLY A 363 9.89 14.71 5.53
N LEU A 364 11.09 15.02 6.01
CA LEU A 364 11.77 16.29 5.75
C LEU A 364 12.16 16.43 4.28
N THR A 365 12.67 15.38 3.68
CA THR A 365 13.04 15.35 2.25
C THR A 365 11.81 15.52 1.37
N SER A 366 10.70 14.82 1.66
CA SER A 366 9.44 15.00 0.94
C SER A 366 8.87 16.42 1.10
N PHE A 367 9.05 17.05 2.25
CA PHE A 367 8.67 18.46 2.43
C PHE A 367 9.51 19.38 1.53
N LEU A 368 10.82 19.19 1.48
CA LEU A 368 11.71 20.00 0.62
C LEU A 368 11.41 19.79 -0.87
N GLU A 369 11.20 18.56 -1.28
CA GLU A 369 10.78 18.19 -2.65
C GLU A 369 9.50 18.95 -3.03
N GLN A 370 8.47 18.93 -2.17
CA GLN A 370 7.22 19.65 -2.41
C GLN A 370 7.45 21.17 -2.53
N LYS A 371 8.38 21.73 -1.75
CA LYS A 371 8.75 23.16 -1.87
C LYS A 371 9.45 23.46 -3.19
N TYR A 372 10.35 22.59 -3.63
CA TYR A 372 11.02 22.73 -4.93
C TYR A 372 9.99 22.68 -6.08
N ILE A 373 9.14 21.66 -6.09
CA ILE A 373 8.11 21.50 -7.13
C ILE A 373 7.16 22.71 -7.15
N ALA A 374 6.71 23.18 -5.99
CA ALA A 374 5.85 24.36 -5.90
C ALA A 374 6.54 25.65 -6.43
N HIS A 375 7.86 25.75 -6.29
CA HIS A 375 8.63 26.90 -6.75
C HIS A 375 8.78 26.94 -8.28
N TYR A 376 9.08 25.80 -8.92
CA TYR A 376 9.33 25.73 -10.37
C TYR A 376 8.07 25.46 -11.19
N HIS A 377 7.03 24.87 -10.58
CA HIS A 377 5.79 24.44 -11.24
C HIS A 377 4.55 25.05 -10.56
N GLU A 378 4.61 26.34 -10.23
CA GLU A 378 3.51 27.06 -9.59
C GLU A 378 2.23 27.01 -10.46
N GLY A 379 1.14 26.46 -9.89
CA GLY A 379 -0.14 26.30 -10.59
C GLY A 379 -0.27 25.05 -11.45
N ASP A 380 0.78 24.26 -11.66
CA ASP A 380 0.72 22.98 -12.34
C ASP A 380 0.43 21.85 -11.34
N ASN A 381 -0.55 20.99 -11.68
CA ASN A 381 -0.78 19.73 -10.97
C ASN A 381 0.32 18.72 -11.35
N TYR A 382 1.56 18.99 -11.00
CA TYR A 382 2.74 18.26 -11.43
C TYR A 382 2.66 16.75 -11.13
N GLN A 383 2.22 16.37 -9.95
CA GLN A 383 2.01 14.97 -9.57
C GLN A 383 0.70 14.36 -10.09
N ASN A 384 -0.23 15.17 -10.58
CA ASN A 384 -1.58 14.79 -10.97
C ASN A 384 -1.82 14.81 -12.49
N ASN A 385 -0.77 15.10 -13.28
CA ASN A 385 -0.86 15.34 -14.73
C ASN A 385 -1.43 14.19 -15.57
N LYS A 386 -1.72 13.02 -14.97
CA LYS A 386 -2.29 11.87 -15.71
C LYS A 386 -3.79 11.71 -15.55
N LEU A 387 -4.41 12.42 -14.60
CA LEU A 387 -5.86 12.39 -14.41
C LEU A 387 -6.45 13.77 -14.71
N PRO A 388 -7.52 13.83 -15.51
CA PRO A 388 -8.20 15.09 -15.75
C PRO A 388 -8.59 15.79 -14.44
N SER A 389 -8.36 17.08 -14.33
CA SER A 389 -8.61 17.87 -13.09
C SER A 389 -10.06 17.77 -12.60
N PHE A 390 -11.03 17.50 -13.52
CA PHE A 390 -12.42 17.28 -13.13
C PHE A 390 -12.64 15.97 -12.36
N LEU A 391 -11.73 14.98 -12.47
CA LEU A 391 -11.78 13.73 -11.71
C LEU A 391 -11.13 13.87 -10.32
N LEU A 392 -10.10 14.71 -10.22
CA LEU A 392 -9.37 14.88 -8.95
C LEU A 392 -10.14 15.74 -7.96
N GLY A 393 -10.79 16.78 -8.45
CA GLY A 393 -11.64 17.63 -7.65
C GLY A 393 -10.97 18.40 -6.50
N SER A 394 -9.68 18.25 -6.35
CA SER A 394 -8.87 18.81 -5.26
C SER A 394 -7.47 19.05 -5.80
N ASP A 395 -6.82 20.11 -5.33
CA ASP A 395 -5.41 20.41 -5.64
C ASP A 395 -4.44 19.57 -4.81
N LYS A 396 -4.96 18.70 -3.94
CA LYS A 396 -4.15 17.81 -3.11
C LYS A 396 -3.59 16.63 -3.92
N PRO A 397 -2.36 16.20 -3.66
CA PRO A 397 -1.82 14.96 -4.22
C PRO A 397 -2.69 13.74 -3.86
N ILE A 398 -2.83 12.79 -4.78
CA ILE A 398 -3.61 11.56 -4.56
C ILE A 398 -3.16 10.83 -3.28
N LEU A 399 -1.85 10.76 -3.03
CA LEU A 399 -1.29 10.09 -1.86
C LEU A 399 -1.76 10.73 -0.55
N ARG A 400 -1.99 12.04 -0.53
CA ARG A 400 -2.58 12.74 0.61
C ARG A 400 -3.99 12.27 0.92
N HIS A 401 -4.82 12.07 -0.08
CA HIS A 401 -6.16 11.51 0.11
C HIS A 401 -6.13 10.08 0.65
N PHE A 402 -5.16 9.26 0.22
CA PHE A 402 -4.96 7.92 0.78
C PHE A 402 -4.58 7.99 2.26
N THR A 403 -3.68 8.88 2.65
CA THR A 403 -3.29 9.09 4.05
C THR A 403 -4.49 9.47 4.91
N GLU A 404 -5.25 10.47 4.49
CA GLU A 404 -6.48 10.90 5.18
C GLU A 404 -7.49 9.74 5.28
N GLY A 405 -7.63 8.96 4.21
CA GLY A 405 -8.46 7.76 4.20
C GLY A 405 -8.05 6.71 5.23
N GLN A 406 -6.75 6.44 5.38
CA GLN A 406 -6.23 5.48 6.38
C GLN A 406 -6.44 5.98 7.80
N ILE A 407 -6.15 7.26 8.06
CA ILE A 407 -6.37 7.89 9.37
C ILE A 407 -7.85 7.84 9.74
N CYS A 408 -8.76 8.27 8.85
CA CYS A 408 -10.21 8.25 9.06
C CYS A 408 -10.78 6.86 9.35
N ARG A 409 -10.12 5.80 8.90
CA ARG A 409 -10.53 4.40 9.10
C ARG A 409 -9.89 3.75 10.30
N HIS A 410 -8.98 4.43 11.00
CA HIS A 410 -8.16 3.87 12.08
C HIS A 410 -7.32 2.66 11.61
N LEU A 411 -6.77 2.71 10.38
CA LEU A 411 -5.92 1.69 9.79
C LEU A 411 -4.45 2.09 9.74
N HIS A 412 -4.14 3.35 10.05
CA HIS A 412 -2.77 3.81 10.18
C HIS A 412 -2.10 3.20 11.41
N GLN A 413 -0.85 2.79 11.25
CA GLN A 413 0.00 2.42 12.37
C GLN A 413 0.63 3.68 12.98
N PRO A 414 0.92 3.72 14.29
CA PRO A 414 1.69 4.81 14.90
C PRO A 414 2.99 5.07 14.14
N LEU A 415 3.42 6.33 14.05
CA LEU A 415 4.69 6.67 13.39
C LEU A 415 5.88 6.07 14.15
N THR A 416 5.76 5.92 15.46
CA THR A 416 6.76 5.26 16.34
C THR A 416 6.84 3.75 16.16
N THR A 417 6.08 3.15 15.23
CA THR A 417 6.19 1.72 14.91
C THR A 417 7.48 1.47 14.13
N PRO A 418 8.36 0.56 14.58
CA PRO A 418 9.57 0.21 13.85
C PRO A 418 9.27 -0.25 12.42
N VAL A 419 10.12 0.09 11.47
CA VAL A 419 9.92 -0.22 10.04
C VAL A 419 9.69 -1.70 9.77
N ALA A 420 10.34 -2.59 10.53
CA ALA A 420 10.14 -4.05 10.42
C ALA A 420 8.71 -4.52 10.70
N GLU A 421 7.94 -3.74 11.48
CA GLU A 421 6.56 -4.03 11.88
C GLU A 421 5.51 -3.26 11.06
N LEU A 422 5.94 -2.31 10.24
CA LEU A 422 5.02 -1.55 9.37
C LEU A 422 4.51 -2.43 8.23
N SER A 423 3.24 -2.24 7.88
CA SER A 423 2.76 -2.69 6.57
C SER A 423 3.36 -1.82 5.47
N THR A 424 3.49 -2.35 4.25
CA THR A 424 4.06 -1.60 3.11
C THR A 424 3.34 -0.27 2.87
N ILE A 425 2.01 -0.27 3.01
CA ILE A 425 1.21 0.95 2.83
C ILE A 425 1.50 1.94 3.97
N ASN A 426 1.50 1.48 5.22
CA ASN A 426 1.77 2.37 6.35
C ASN A 426 3.21 2.89 6.34
N TYR A 427 4.19 2.11 5.85
CA TYR A 427 5.54 2.63 5.65
C TYR A 427 5.51 3.84 4.69
N GLY A 428 4.96 3.68 3.49
CA GLY A 428 4.91 4.78 2.52
C GLY A 428 4.11 6.00 3.00
N LEU A 429 3.04 5.78 3.77
CA LEU A 429 2.24 6.89 4.30
C LEU A 429 2.90 7.58 5.49
N ASN A 430 3.47 6.81 6.43
CA ASN A 430 4.09 7.35 7.63
C ASN A 430 5.39 8.09 7.31
N ALA A 431 6.30 7.43 6.58
CA ALA A 431 7.58 8.01 6.25
C ALA A 431 7.43 9.30 5.41
N TYR A 432 6.75 9.21 4.28
CA TYR A 432 6.69 10.31 3.32
C TYR A 432 5.60 11.33 3.61
N GLN A 433 4.33 10.89 3.73
CA GLN A 433 3.19 11.81 3.74
C GLN A 433 2.90 12.41 5.12
N ILE A 434 2.88 11.61 6.17
CA ILE A 434 2.61 12.13 7.51
C ILE A 434 3.83 12.92 8.00
N GLY A 435 5.05 12.39 7.80
CA GLY A 435 6.29 13.09 8.13
C GLY A 435 6.36 14.48 7.51
N SER A 436 6.18 14.60 6.19
CA SER A 436 6.18 15.91 5.49
C SER A 436 5.06 16.83 5.95
N THR A 437 3.88 16.26 6.27
CA THR A 437 2.73 17.04 6.74
C THR A 437 2.98 17.68 8.11
N LEU A 438 3.69 17.00 9.02
CA LEU A 438 4.03 17.59 10.34
C LEU A 438 4.93 18.82 10.19
N ILE A 439 5.87 18.79 9.24
CA ILE A 439 6.72 19.96 8.94
C ILE A 439 5.91 21.06 8.24
N ALA A 440 5.04 20.70 7.28
CA ALA A 440 4.13 21.66 6.65
C ALA A 440 3.16 22.29 7.67
N HIS A 441 2.73 21.54 8.68
CA HIS A 441 1.93 22.07 9.79
C HIS A 441 2.72 23.06 10.63
N THR A 442 3.97 22.74 10.94
CA THR A 442 4.88 23.69 11.61
C THR A 442 5.03 24.98 10.80
N GLU A 443 5.14 24.88 9.48
CA GLU A 443 5.20 26.06 8.61
C GLU A 443 3.89 26.83 8.61
N SER A 444 2.76 26.16 8.63
CA SER A 444 1.43 26.79 8.75
C SER A 444 1.29 27.62 10.05
N LEU A 445 1.93 27.17 11.14
CA LEU A 445 1.95 27.88 12.44
C LEU A 445 2.94 29.06 12.46
N LEU A 446 4.13 28.90 11.87
CA LEU A 446 5.25 29.84 12.03
C LEU A 446 5.54 30.72 10.80
N GLY A 447 5.06 30.29 9.64
CA GLY A 447 5.38 30.89 8.35
C GLY A 447 6.70 30.39 7.73
N PHE A 448 6.77 30.49 6.41
CA PHE A 448 7.86 29.98 5.57
C PHE A 448 9.27 30.43 6.02
N ASN A 449 9.48 31.73 6.24
CA ASN A 449 10.82 32.24 6.56
C ASN A 449 11.33 31.70 7.90
N LYS A 450 10.44 31.59 8.92
CA LYS A 450 10.83 31.11 10.23
C LYS A 450 11.17 29.62 10.23
N VAL A 451 10.40 28.80 9.53
CA VAL A 451 10.70 27.35 9.40
C VAL A 451 12.00 27.13 8.63
N ARG A 452 12.23 27.87 7.55
CA ARG A 452 13.49 27.82 6.81
C ARG A 452 14.69 28.18 7.69
N GLU A 453 14.59 29.24 8.50
CA GLU A 453 15.62 29.63 9.47
C GLU A 453 15.91 28.52 10.48
N ILE A 454 14.86 27.94 11.06
CA ILE A 454 14.94 26.85 12.03
C ILE A 454 15.59 25.59 11.43
N LEU A 455 15.16 25.17 10.24
CA LEU A 455 15.75 23.98 9.59
C LEU A 455 17.23 24.19 9.23
N ARG A 456 17.61 25.40 8.80
CA ARG A 456 19.02 25.74 8.59
C ARG A 456 19.85 25.69 9.87
N SER A 457 19.33 26.23 10.97
CA SER A 457 20.03 26.20 12.25
C SER A 457 20.15 24.77 12.80
N PHE A 458 19.10 23.97 12.64
CA PHE A 458 19.12 22.55 12.98
C PHE A 458 20.15 21.77 12.17
N TYR A 459 20.18 21.96 10.83
CA TYR A 459 21.21 21.37 9.97
C TYR A 459 22.62 21.76 10.40
N THR A 460 22.85 23.03 10.74
CA THR A 460 24.17 23.51 11.18
C THR A 460 24.61 22.87 12.52
N GLU A 461 23.65 22.66 13.46
CA GLU A 461 23.92 22.08 14.77
C GLU A 461 24.18 20.57 14.68
N TRP A 462 23.45 19.87 13.79
CA TRP A 462 23.40 18.41 13.73
C TRP A 462 24.08 17.81 12.50
N LYS A 463 24.73 18.61 11.66
CA LYS A 463 25.47 18.11 10.50
C LYS A 463 26.50 17.07 10.88
N PHE A 464 26.47 15.88 10.26
CA PHE A 464 27.30 14.71 10.51
C PHE A 464 27.15 14.12 11.93
N LYS A 465 25.93 14.18 12.45
CA LYS A 465 25.53 13.59 13.74
C LYS A 465 24.26 12.75 13.60
N HIS A 466 23.91 12.07 14.69
CA HIS A 466 22.77 11.18 14.80
C HIS A 466 21.67 11.75 15.73
N PRO A 467 20.87 12.76 15.30
CA PRO A 467 19.73 13.20 16.06
C PRO A 467 18.57 12.22 15.96
N ILE A 468 17.68 12.27 16.96
CA ILE A 468 16.36 11.66 16.93
C ILE A 468 15.30 12.75 16.64
N TYR A 469 14.09 12.36 16.25
CA TYR A 469 13.03 13.33 15.93
C TYR A 469 12.69 14.27 17.07
N LYS A 470 12.83 13.80 18.32
CA LYS A 470 12.65 14.62 19.52
C LYS A 470 13.64 15.79 19.59
N ASP A 471 14.86 15.62 19.08
CA ASP A 471 15.86 16.70 19.05
C ASP A 471 15.40 17.81 18.07
N LEU A 472 14.80 17.43 16.92
CA LEU A 472 14.18 18.40 16.00
C LEU A 472 13.02 19.15 16.64
N LEU A 473 12.08 18.44 17.30
CA LEU A 473 10.97 19.08 18.00
C LEU A 473 11.46 20.06 19.08
N SER A 474 12.42 19.65 19.90
CA SER A 474 13.03 20.49 20.95
C SER A 474 13.71 21.71 20.35
N HIS A 475 14.38 21.55 19.20
CA HIS A 475 15.02 22.66 18.49
C HIS A 475 13.96 23.65 17.97
N ILE A 476 12.88 23.16 17.34
CA ILE A 476 11.77 24.01 16.87
C ILE A 476 11.15 24.79 18.03
N GLU A 477 10.86 24.11 19.15
CA GLU A 477 10.28 24.75 20.36
C GLU A 477 11.23 25.83 20.94
N ARG A 478 12.53 25.55 20.99
CA ARG A 478 13.54 26.49 21.46
C ARG A 478 13.58 27.76 20.63
N GLU A 479 13.57 27.64 19.28
CA GLU A 479 13.72 28.75 18.36
C GLU A 479 12.41 29.53 18.10
N SER A 480 11.26 28.87 18.25
CA SER A 480 9.96 29.48 17.94
C SER A 480 9.17 29.90 19.18
N LYS A 481 9.46 29.31 20.33
CA LYS A 481 8.70 29.47 21.58
C LYS A 481 7.25 28.92 21.50
N ILE A 482 6.93 28.09 20.54
CA ILE A 482 5.64 27.37 20.47
C ILE A 482 5.77 26.03 21.18
N ASN A 483 4.63 25.49 21.62
CA ASN A 483 4.54 24.16 22.23
C ASN A 483 4.09 23.16 21.18
N LEU A 484 4.92 22.14 20.91
CA LEU A 484 4.63 21.05 19.97
C LEU A 484 4.34 19.72 20.69
N SER A 485 4.08 19.72 22.00
CA SER A 485 3.82 18.47 22.76
C SER A 485 2.70 17.62 22.16
N GLY A 486 1.68 18.23 21.54
CA GLY A 486 0.61 17.52 20.83
C GLY A 486 1.09 16.67 19.64
N TYR A 487 2.30 16.89 19.11
CA TYR A 487 2.86 16.06 18.06
C TYR A 487 3.18 14.64 18.57
N ASN A 488 3.53 14.48 19.85
CA ASN A 488 3.72 13.14 20.45
C ASN A 488 2.45 12.29 20.35
N ASP A 489 1.28 12.91 20.43
CA ASP A 489 0.00 12.21 20.27
C ASP A 489 -0.19 11.71 18.84
N ILE A 490 0.17 12.53 17.82
CA ILE A 490 0.14 12.12 16.41
C ILE A 490 1.13 10.99 16.16
N LEU A 491 2.37 11.12 16.68
CA LEU A 491 3.39 10.08 16.58
C LEU A 491 2.90 8.75 17.17
N ALA A 492 2.13 8.80 18.27
CA ALA A 492 1.50 7.63 18.90
C ALA A 492 0.22 7.15 18.16
N GLY A 493 -0.13 7.74 17.02
CA GLY A 493 -1.30 7.36 16.21
C GLY A 493 -2.64 7.87 16.76
N HIS A 494 -2.64 8.94 17.55
CA HIS A 494 -3.88 9.57 17.99
C HIS A 494 -4.41 10.52 16.90
N ALA A 495 -5.74 10.45 16.67
CA ALA A 495 -6.40 11.31 15.69
C ALA A 495 -6.67 12.70 16.23
N VAL A 496 -6.59 13.70 15.35
CA VAL A 496 -7.14 15.05 15.52
C VAL A 496 -8.59 15.04 15.04
N ASP A 497 -9.53 15.62 15.80
CA ASP A 497 -10.94 15.82 15.41
C ASP A 497 -11.43 17.13 16.03
N ALA A 498 -10.87 18.24 15.58
CA ALA A 498 -11.23 19.57 16.01
C ALA A 498 -12.40 20.11 15.17
N SER A 499 -13.21 20.99 15.72
CA SER A 499 -14.37 21.56 15.01
C SER A 499 -14.73 22.94 15.49
N ILE A 500 -15.21 23.80 14.59
CA ILE A 500 -15.93 25.03 14.95
C ILE A 500 -17.36 24.62 15.29
N SER A 501 -17.70 24.54 16.58
CA SER A 501 -19.00 24.06 17.05
C SER A 501 -20.06 25.13 16.98
N LYS A 502 -19.69 26.40 17.21
CA LYS A 502 -20.63 27.55 17.23
C LYS A 502 -19.90 28.83 16.85
N VAL A 503 -20.58 29.69 16.08
CA VAL A 503 -20.23 31.10 15.88
C VAL A 503 -21.47 31.92 16.10
N ALA A 504 -21.41 32.91 17.00
CA ALA A 504 -22.54 33.77 17.33
C ALA A 504 -22.01 35.17 17.72
N GLY A 505 -22.41 36.17 16.94
CA GLY A 505 -21.93 37.54 17.10
C GLY A 505 -20.40 37.61 16.92
N GLY A 506 -19.69 38.00 17.96
CA GLY A 506 -18.24 38.03 18.00
C GLY A 506 -17.59 36.80 18.68
N THR A 507 -18.32 35.70 18.90
CA THR A 507 -17.80 34.54 19.63
C THR A 507 -17.65 33.33 18.74
N ILE A 508 -16.47 32.65 18.81
CA ILE A 508 -16.20 31.37 18.18
C ILE A 508 -16.01 30.31 19.28
N THR A 509 -16.73 29.21 19.17
CA THR A 509 -16.50 28.05 20.04
C THR A 509 -15.86 26.93 19.25
N ILE A 510 -14.71 26.43 19.70
CA ILE A 510 -13.94 25.34 19.11
C ILE A 510 -13.94 24.16 20.08
N THR A 511 -14.25 22.97 19.58
CA THR A 511 -14.27 21.72 20.34
C THR A 511 -13.35 20.71 19.67
N ASN A 512 -12.57 19.95 20.43
CA ASN A 512 -11.78 18.82 19.94
C ASN A 512 -12.33 17.51 20.52
N LYS A 513 -12.77 16.61 19.65
CA LYS A 513 -13.22 15.26 20.01
C LYS A 513 -12.12 14.21 19.87
N GLY A 514 -11.02 14.57 19.20
CA GLY A 514 -9.82 13.76 19.08
C GLY A 514 -9.05 13.67 20.39
N LYS A 515 -8.10 12.77 20.45
CA LYS A 515 -7.17 12.65 21.60
C LYS A 515 -5.93 13.53 21.44
N SER A 516 -5.58 13.89 20.21
CA SER A 516 -4.42 14.74 19.95
C SER A 516 -4.77 16.20 20.10
N GLU A 517 -4.06 16.90 20.99
CA GLU A 517 -4.22 18.33 21.27
C GLU A 517 -3.10 19.12 20.59
N ILE A 518 -3.20 19.27 19.27
CA ILE A 518 -2.24 20.07 18.49
C ILE A 518 -2.69 21.52 18.37
N MET A 519 -1.74 22.43 18.38
CA MET A 519 -1.97 23.85 18.04
C MET A 519 -2.40 23.94 16.57
N MET A 520 -3.43 24.70 16.26
CA MET A 520 -3.98 24.85 14.89
C MET A 520 -4.10 26.32 14.50
N PRO A 521 -3.78 26.68 13.25
CA PRO A 521 -4.07 28.03 12.76
C PRO A 521 -5.57 28.22 12.55
N LEU A 522 -6.09 29.37 12.96
CA LEU A 522 -7.46 29.80 12.77
C LEU A 522 -7.46 31.07 11.92
N LEU A 523 -8.12 31.04 10.76
CA LEU A 523 -8.34 32.18 9.88
C LEU A 523 -9.76 32.71 10.08
N ILE A 524 -9.87 33.97 10.50
CA ILE A 524 -11.15 34.65 10.71
C ILE A 524 -11.30 35.75 9.65
N THR A 525 -12.47 35.80 9.01
CA THR A 525 -12.86 36.93 8.13
C THR A 525 -14.03 37.65 8.77
N TYR A 526 -13.94 38.95 8.91
CA TYR A 526 -14.97 39.80 9.48
C TYR A 526 -15.91 40.34 8.41
N GLU A 527 -17.08 40.87 8.84
CA GLU A 527 -18.08 41.49 7.95
C GLU A 527 -17.53 42.71 7.18
N ASP A 528 -16.55 43.42 7.77
CA ASP A 528 -15.87 44.55 7.12
C ASP A 528 -14.83 44.13 6.06
N GLY A 529 -14.64 42.82 5.83
CA GLY A 529 -13.70 42.23 4.89
C GLY A 529 -12.29 42.09 5.42
N THR A 530 -11.98 42.54 6.64
CA THR A 530 -10.68 42.33 7.27
C THR A 530 -10.49 40.86 7.67
N THR A 531 -9.23 40.40 7.68
CA THR A 531 -8.88 39.03 8.07
C THR A 531 -7.92 39.05 9.26
N GLU A 532 -8.05 38.04 10.13
CA GLU A 532 -7.17 37.79 11.25
C GLU A 532 -6.73 36.32 11.22
N ARG A 533 -5.43 36.06 11.43
CA ARG A 533 -4.91 34.71 11.57
C ARG A 533 -4.25 34.59 12.95
N GLU A 534 -4.64 33.59 13.70
CA GLU A 534 -4.09 33.28 15.03
C GLU A 534 -3.90 31.76 15.21
N ASN A 535 -3.02 31.38 16.10
CA ASN A 535 -2.84 29.99 16.48
C ASN A 535 -3.65 29.68 17.74
N VAL A 536 -4.46 28.65 17.70
CA VAL A 536 -5.32 28.20 18.82
C VAL A 536 -4.95 26.77 19.22
N ASN A 537 -5.19 26.42 20.48
CA ASN A 537 -4.97 25.06 20.95
C ASN A 537 -6.32 24.41 21.33
N PRO A 538 -6.98 23.70 20.38
CA PRO A 538 -8.22 23.00 20.66
C PRO A 538 -7.99 21.87 21.65
N SER A 539 -8.69 21.88 22.77
CA SER A 539 -8.66 20.81 23.78
C SER A 539 -10.01 20.07 23.81
N GLN A 540 -10.11 19.02 24.62
CA GLN A 540 -11.39 18.30 24.83
C GLN A 540 -12.45 19.16 25.51
N GLN A 541 -12.08 20.26 26.13
CA GLN A 541 -12.98 21.28 26.65
C GLN A 541 -13.24 22.33 25.56
N ASP A 542 -14.42 22.92 25.55
CA ASP A 542 -14.78 23.98 24.62
C ASP A 542 -13.87 25.20 24.81
N LEU A 543 -13.13 25.53 23.75
CA LEU A 543 -12.36 26.77 23.67
C LEU A 543 -13.28 27.88 23.15
N ILE A 544 -13.49 28.90 23.94
CA ILE A 544 -14.35 30.04 23.59
C ILE A 544 -13.45 31.26 23.31
N LEU A 545 -13.51 31.76 22.07
CA LEU A 545 -12.78 32.94 21.64
C LEU A 545 -13.76 34.10 21.45
N GLU A 546 -13.49 35.20 22.13
CA GLU A 546 -14.30 36.42 21.98
C GLU A 546 -13.57 37.39 21.03
N LYS A 547 -14.32 37.92 20.05
CA LYS A 547 -13.84 38.91 19.08
C LYS A 547 -14.74 40.15 19.13
N TYR A 548 -14.14 41.31 18.96
CA TYR A 548 -14.85 42.61 19.02
C TYR A 548 -15.65 42.94 17.76
N LYS A 549 -15.45 42.20 16.68
CA LYS A 549 -16.10 42.40 15.38
C LYS A 549 -17.04 41.24 15.04
N ASN A 550 -18.04 41.50 14.22
CA ASN A 550 -18.91 40.46 13.72
C ASN A 550 -18.18 39.58 12.72
N ILE A 551 -18.26 38.27 12.92
CA ILE A 551 -17.54 37.25 12.15
C ILE A 551 -18.38 36.84 10.93
N LYS A 552 -17.82 37.01 9.75
CA LYS A 552 -18.40 36.55 8.47
C LYS A 552 -18.08 35.08 8.22
N SER A 553 -16.82 34.70 8.42
CA SER A 553 -16.40 33.30 8.29
C SER A 553 -15.19 32.99 9.20
N ALA A 554 -15.09 31.74 9.59
CA ALA A 554 -13.94 31.23 10.34
C ALA A 554 -13.52 29.87 9.78
N ILE A 555 -12.22 29.62 9.63
CA ILE A 555 -11.65 28.38 9.11
C ILE A 555 -10.53 27.96 10.05
N LEU A 556 -10.71 26.82 10.71
CA LEU A 556 -9.69 26.15 11.47
C LEU A 556 -8.87 25.28 10.53
N ASP A 557 -7.54 25.31 10.66
CA ASP A 557 -6.60 24.65 9.75
C ASP A 557 -6.85 25.03 8.26
N PRO A 558 -6.71 26.29 7.88
CA PRO A 558 -6.97 26.75 6.51
C PRO A 558 -6.04 26.08 5.48
N ASP A 559 -4.82 25.70 5.88
CA ASP A 559 -3.82 25.06 5.03
C ASP A 559 -3.97 23.52 5.01
N GLN A 560 -4.89 22.97 5.81
CA GLN A 560 -5.24 21.54 5.90
C GLN A 560 -4.04 20.65 6.21
N THR A 561 -3.24 21.03 7.17
CA THR A 561 -2.00 20.34 7.57
C THR A 561 -2.10 19.59 8.90
N SER A 562 -3.20 19.74 9.65
CA SER A 562 -3.38 19.18 10.99
C SER A 562 -3.68 17.67 11.03
N LEU A 563 -3.89 16.99 9.90
CA LEU A 563 -4.36 15.60 9.80
C LEU A 563 -5.72 15.36 10.48
N ASP A 564 -6.57 16.38 10.51
CA ASP A 564 -7.91 16.26 11.07
C ASP A 564 -8.75 15.26 10.27
N ILE A 565 -9.41 14.33 10.98
CA ILE A 565 -10.21 13.26 10.38
C ILE A 565 -11.56 13.75 9.82
N ASN A 566 -11.94 14.99 10.11
CA ASN A 566 -13.24 15.55 9.73
C ASN A 566 -13.13 17.04 9.34
N PRO A 567 -12.31 17.40 8.34
CA PRO A 567 -12.03 18.80 7.98
C PRO A 567 -13.26 19.60 7.52
N GLU A 568 -14.40 18.95 7.23
CA GLU A 568 -15.65 19.62 6.87
C GLU A 568 -16.25 20.40 8.05
N ASN A 569 -15.94 20.00 9.29
CA ASN A 569 -16.43 20.64 10.49
C ASN A 569 -15.55 21.81 10.97
N ASN A 570 -14.42 22.05 10.28
CA ASN A 570 -13.46 23.11 10.59
C ASN A 570 -13.84 24.49 10.02
N ARG A 571 -15.04 24.64 9.48
CA ARG A 571 -15.47 25.87 8.79
C ARG A 571 -16.80 26.41 9.28
N TYR A 572 -16.87 27.74 9.30
CA TYR A 572 -18.11 28.51 9.46
C TYR A 572 -18.16 29.61 8.37
N PRO A 573 -19.27 29.74 7.63
CA PRO A 573 -20.42 28.84 7.61
C PRO A 573 -20.06 27.46 7.09
N ARG A 574 -20.88 26.46 7.41
CA ARG A 574 -20.69 25.10 6.90
C ARG A 574 -20.69 25.09 5.37
N PRO A 575 -19.91 24.22 4.72
CA PRO A 575 -19.83 24.17 3.26
C PRO A 575 -21.18 23.84 2.63
N GLY A 576 -21.47 24.49 1.51
CA GLY A 576 -22.64 24.21 0.68
C GLY A 576 -22.50 22.88 -0.07
N ILE A 577 -23.61 22.42 -0.70
CA ILE A 577 -23.62 21.23 -1.55
C ILE A 577 -23.09 21.61 -2.93
N GLY A 578 -22.06 20.87 -3.40
CA GLY A 578 -21.55 20.92 -4.76
C GLY A 578 -22.14 19.78 -5.61
N ILE A 579 -22.16 19.93 -6.92
CA ILE A 579 -22.51 18.87 -7.88
C ILE A 579 -21.32 18.64 -8.81
N ARG A 580 -20.92 17.37 -8.97
CA ARG A 580 -19.85 16.96 -9.86
C ARG A 580 -20.29 15.86 -10.81
N ILE A 581 -19.72 15.84 -12.00
CA ILE A 581 -19.94 14.78 -12.99
C ILE A 581 -18.75 13.81 -12.88
N PHE A 582 -19.08 12.52 -12.87
CA PHE A 582 -18.17 11.40 -12.65
C PHE A 582 -17.64 11.31 -11.20
N THR A 583 -16.86 10.25 -10.94
CA THR A 583 -16.27 10.00 -9.62
C THR A 583 -15.03 10.87 -9.39
N GLY A 584 -14.68 11.12 -8.15
CA GLY A 584 -13.48 11.84 -7.79
C GLY A 584 -13.24 11.86 -6.28
N PHE A 585 -12.15 12.51 -5.89
CA PHE A 585 -11.86 12.75 -4.49
C PHE A 585 -12.70 13.94 -3.97
N ASP A 586 -13.01 13.91 -2.67
CA ASP A 586 -13.74 15.01 -2.05
C ASP A 586 -12.93 16.31 -2.11
N SER A 587 -13.62 17.39 -2.49
CA SER A 587 -13.06 18.72 -2.33
C SER A 587 -13.11 19.15 -0.87
N PRO A 588 -12.01 19.63 -0.32
CA PRO A 588 -12.01 20.24 0.99
C PRO A 588 -13.04 21.38 1.07
N GLY A 589 -13.92 21.30 2.07
CA GLY A 589 -14.90 22.36 2.33
C GLY A 589 -16.11 22.39 1.40
N LYS A 590 -16.41 21.28 0.68
CA LYS A 590 -17.68 21.10 -0.03
C LYS A 590 -18.29 19.73 0.32
N LYS A 591 -19.61 19.66 0.28
CA LYS A 591 -20.36 18.40 0.33
C LYS A 591 -20.78 18.08 -1.09
N ASP A 592 -19.96 17.30 -1.80
CA ASP A 592 -20.24 17.03 -3.20
C ASP A 592 -21.23 15.87 -3.36
N ILE A 593 -22.16 16.02 -4.30
CA ILE A 593 -22.97 14.97 -4.86
C ILE A 593 -22.40 14.65 -6.24
N TYR A 594 -22.09 13.39 -6.47
CA TYR A 594 -21.54 12.93 -7.73
C TYR A 594 -22.65 12.40 -8.63
N LEU A 595 -22.54 12.70 -9.92
CA LEU A 595 -23.46 12.26 -10.94
C LEU A 595 -22.67 11.49 -12.02
N SER A 596 -23.00 10.21 -12.24
CA SER A 596 -22.37 9.40 -13.28
C SER A 596 -23.43 8.86 -14.22
N PRO A 597 -23.44 9.24 -15.52
CA PRO A 597 -24.30 8.60 -16.51
C PRO A 597 -23.87 7.16 -16.68
N LEU A 598 -24.83 6.26 -16.80
CA LEU A 598 -24.62 4.82 -16.94
C LEU A 598 -25.46 4.25 -18.08
N ILE A 599 -24.92 3.22 -18.72
CA ILE A 599 -25.62 2.41 -19.68
C ILE A 599 -25.68 0.97 -19.16
N GLY A 600 -26.85 0.38 -19.15
CA GLY A 600 -27.08 -1.01 -18.80
C GLY A 600 -27.76 -1.76 -19.94
N TYR A 601 -27.78 -3.08 -19.84
CA TYR A 601 -28.53 -3.95 -20.76
C TYR A 601 -28.93 -5.24 -20.07
N ASN A 602 -30.16 -5.65 -20.23
CA ASN A 602 -30.61 -7.04 -20.05
C ASN A 602 -31.66 -7.40 -21.11
N SER A 603 -31.93 -8.68 -21.29
CA SER A 603 -32.84 -9.16 -22.36
C SER A 603 -34.31 -8.76 -22.19
N TYR A 604 -34.69 -8.15 -21.08
CA TYR A 604 -36.08 -7.81 -20.73
C TYR A 604 -36.37 -6.31 -20.71
N ASP A 605 -35.39 -5.54 -20.22
CA ASP A 605 -35.45 -4.07 -20.17
C ASP A 605 -34.81 -3.46 -21.45
N GLY A 606 -34.10 -4.27 -22.26
CA GLY A 606 -33.33 -3.83 -23.43
C GLY A 606 -32.13 -2.96 -23.00
N ILE A 607 -31.78 -1.98 -23.82
CA ILE A 607 -30.82 -0.94 -23.44
C ILE A 607 -31.47 -0.10 -22.36
N MET A 608 -30.68 0.20 -21.32
CA MET A 608 -31.11 1.06 -20.22
C MET A 608 -30.18 2.25 -20.12
N LEU A 609 -30.72 3.43 -20.05
CA LEU A 609 -29.97 4.65 -19.68
C LEU A 609 -30.28 5.03 -18.24
N GLY A 610 -29.24 5.29 -17.49
CA GLY A 610 -29.35 5.59 -16.07
C GLY A 610 -28.45 6.73 -15.63
N LEU A 611 -28.70 7.19 -14.41
CA LEU A 611 -27.90 8.18 -13.72
C LEU A 611 -27.62 7.69 -12.30
N SER A 612 -26.36 7.46 -11.99
CA SER A 612 -25.95 7.18 -10.61
C SER A 612 -25.69 8.47 -9.87
N MET A 613 -26.38 8.66 -8.76
CA MET A 613 -26.19 9.76 -7.82
C MET A 613 -25.64 9.19 -6.52
N TYR A 614 -24.56 9.77 -5.99
CA TYR A 614 -23.95 9.28 -4.77
C TYR A 614 -23.14 10.37 -4.07
N ASN A 615 -22.84 10.15 -2.80
CA ASN A 615 -21.88 10.98 -2.10
C ASN A 615 -20.46 10.43 -2.30
N SER A 616 -19.47 11.07 -1.68
CA SER A 616 -18.06 10.76 -1.81
C SER A 616 -17.73 9.26 -1.78
N THR A 617 -16.80 8.87 -2.64
CA THR A 617 -16.18 7.54 -2.64
C THR A 617 -14.90 7.51 -1.83
N PHE A 618 -14.13 8.62 -1.82
CA PHE A 618 -12.83 8.68 -1.15
C PHE A 618 -12.48 10.10 -0.68
N PRO A 619 -12.05 10.29 0.60
CA PRO A 619 -12.00 9.28 1.66
C PRO A 619 -13.39 8.77 2.06
N ALA A 620 -13.47 7.50 2.51
CA ALA A 620 -14.74 6.87 2.84
C ALA A 620 -15.40 7.55 4.05
N LYS A 621 -16.62 8.06 3.84
CA LYS A 621 -17.44 8.68 4.88
C LYS A 621 -18.17 7.63 5.72
N ASN A 622 -18.58 7.99 6.92
CA ASN A 622 -19.40 7.10 7.75
C ASN A 622 -20.77 6.85 7.11
N LEU A 623 -21.43 7.91 6.60
CA LEU A 623 -22.66 7.79 5.81
C LEU A 623 -22.31 7.72 4.32
N LYS A 624 -22.72 6.65 3.67
CA LYS A 624 -22.56 6.40 2.24
C LYS A 624 -23.91 6.08 1.65
N TRP A 625 -24.19 6.59 0.46
CA TRP A 625 -25.42 6.27 -0.26
C TRP A 625 -25.19 6.33 -1.77
N ASN A 626 -25.99 5.55 -2.49
CA ASN A 626 -26.03 5.52 -3.93
C ASN A 626 -27.49 5.31 -4.39
N ILE A 627 -27.91 6.11 -5.36
CA ILE A 627 -29.21 6.01 -6.00
C ILE A 627 -28.96 5.93 -7.51
N THR A 628 -29.34 4.80 -8.13
CA THR A 628 -29.05 4.52 -9.54
C THR A 628 -30.31 4.05 -10.26
N PRO A 629 -31.21 4.96 -10.66
CA PRO A 629 -32.32 4.66 -11.55
C PRO A 629 -31.86 4.46 -13.00
N PHE A 630 -32.51 3.54 -13.69
CA PHE A 630 -32.41 3.31 -15.13
C PHE A 630 -33.79 3.35 -15.76
N TYR A 631 -33.87 3.84 -16.99
CA TYR A 631 -35.02 3.66 -17.85
C TYR A 631 -34.73 2.57 -18.87
N GLY A 632 -35.51 1.49 -18.84
CA GLY A 632 -35.43 0.38 -19.79
C GLY A 632 -36.28 0.67 -21.03
N PHE A 633 -35.65 0.68 -22.21
CA PHE A 633 -36.35 1.07 -23.43
C PHE A 633 -37.33 -0.02 -23.94
N ASP A 634 -37.01 -1.30 -23.77
CA ASP A 634 -37.89 -2.38 -24.18
C ASP A 634 -39.03 -2.62 -23.16
N SER A 635 -38.78 -2.45 -21.88
CA SER A 635 -39.82 -2.60 -20.86
C SER A 635 -40.67 -1.34 -20.67
N GLY A 636 -40.18 -0.16 -21.09
CA GLY A 636 -40.79 1.12 -20.81
C GLY A 636 -40.86 1.50 -19.33
N GLN A 637 -40.04 0.86 -18.49
CA GLN A 637 -40.12 0.99 -17.03
C GLN A 637 -38.89 1.64 -16.40
N LEU A 638 -39.11 2.25 -15.22
CA LEU A 638 -38.04 2.68 -14.34
C LEU A 638 -37.58 1.50 -13.48
N VAL A 639 -36.33 1.09 -13.65
CA VAL A 639 -35.67 0.00 -12.93
C VAL A 639 -34.41 0.53 -12.27
N GLY A 640 -33.67 -0.30 -11.52
CA GLY A 640 -32.37 0.09 -10.96
C GLY A 640 -32.11 -0.43 -9.58
N GLN A 641 -31.12 0.20 -8.93
CA GLN A 641 -30.70 -0.16 -7.57
C GLN A 641 -30.33 1.09 -6.77
N SER A 642 -30.51 0.98 -5.46
CA SER A 642 -30.14 2.05 -4.53
C SER A 642 -29.76 1.45 -3.20
N TRP A 643 -28.89 2.11 -2.45
CA TRP A 643 -28.55 1.69 -1.10
C TRP A 643 -28.09 2.89 -0.26
N ILE A 644 -28.22 2.74 1.05
CA ILE A 644 -27.66 3.63 2.07
C ILE A 644 -26.92 2.77 3.10
N SER A 645 -25.79 3.25 3.57
CA SER A 645 -24.95 2.55 4.55
C SER A 645 -24.37 3.55 5.56
N TYR A 646 -24.30 3.13 6.82
CA TYR A 646 -23.69 3.88 7.89
C TYR A 646 -22.68 3.02 8.65
N ASP A 647 -21.46 3.52 8.82
CA ASP A 647 -20.37 2.83 9.51
C ASP A 647 -20.15 3.45 10.89
N THR A 648 -20.27 2.64 11.95
CA THR A 648 -19.82 2.99 13.31
C THR A 648 -18.45 2.36 13.55
N LYS A 649 -17.43 3.19 13.78
CA LYS A 649 -16.03 2.76 13.96
C LYS A 649 -15.69 2.68 15.44
N PHE A 650 -14.82 1.72 15.80
CA PHE A 650 -14.39 1.47 17.18
C PHE A 650 -12.87 1.40 17.26
N LYS A 651 -12.32 1.92 18.36
CA LYS A 651 -10.95 1.60 18.82
C LYS A 651 -11.04 0.42 19.80
N SER A 652 -11.21 -0.79 19.28
CA SER A 652 -11.39 -2.01 20.07
C SER A 652 -10.53 -3.12 19.48
N ASP A 653 -9.94 -3.95 20.32
CA ASP A 653 -9.12 -5.10 19.92
C ASP A 653 -9.95 -6.25 19.30
N LYS A 654 -11.28 -6.13 19.25
CA LYS A 654 -12.18 -7.18 18.76
C LYS A 654 -12.99 -6.76 17.55
N ILE A 655 -13.50 -5.53 17.53
CA ILE A 655 -14.39 -5.02 16.47
C ILE A 655 -13.82 -3.71 15.95
N ARG A 656 -13.52 -3.67 14.66
CA ARG A 656 -13.06 -2.45 13.98
C ARG A 656 -14.22 -1.52 13.66
N LYS A 657 -15.29 -2.05 13.06
CA LYS A 657 -16.49 -1.29 12.71
C LYS A 657 -17.73 -2.17 12.64
N ILE A 658 -18.88 -1.55 12.83
CA ILE A 658 -20.18 -2.11 12.52
C ILE A 658 -20.75 -1.32 11.34
N GLN A 659 -21.14 -2.00 10.29
CA GLN A 659 -21.78 -1.42 9.12
C GLN A 659 -23.26 -1.77 9.10
N TYR A 660 -24.12 -0.77 8.98
CA TYR A 660 -25.55 -0.90 8.76
C TYR A 660 -25.84 -0.53 7.31
N ARG A 661 -26.49 -1.40 6.57
CA ARG A 661 -26.84 -1.16 5.16
C ARG A 661 -28.29 -1.50 4.89
N LEU A 662 -28.93 -0.67 4.07
CA LEU A 662 -30.24 -0.94 3.49
C LEU A 662 -30.12 -0.79 1.97
N GLY A 663 -30.44 -1.86 1.24
CA GLY A 663 -30.45 -1.89 -0.23
C GLY A 663 -31.84 -2.08 -0.79
N ILE A 664 -32.06 -1.59 -1.99
CA ILE A 664 -33.24 -1.87 -2.82
C ILE A 664 -32.78 -2.11 -4.26
N LYS A 665 -33.36 -3.11 -4.91
CA LYS A 665 -33.04 -3.48 -6.30
C LYS A 665 -34.29 -3.95 -7.04
N SER A 666 -34.46 -3.50 -8.27
CA SER A 666 -35.60 -3.91 -9.10
C SER A 666 -35.24 -3.90 -10.58
N PHE A 667 -35.48 -5.02 -11.27
CA PHE A 667 -35.31 -5.18 -12.71
C PHE A 667 -36.35 -6.15 -13.26
N SER A 668 -36.65 -6.06 -14.55
CA SER A 668 -37.47 -7.03 -15.25
C SER A 668 -36.75 -8.39 -15.41
N ILE A 669 -37.47 -9.49 -15.31
CA ILE A 669 -36.96 -10.87 -15.39
C ILE A 669 -37.65 -11.69 -16.46
N ALA A 670 -38.74 -11.22 -17.02
CA ALA A 670 -39.36 -11.77 -18.22
C ALA A 670 -40.14 -10.65 -18.94
N ASN A 671 -40.10 -10.68 -20.26
CA ASN A 671 -40.91 -9.86 -21.13
C ASN A 671 -41.33 -10.71 -22.34
N ASN A 672 -42.63 -10.89 -22.55
CA ASN A 672 -43.18 -11.55 -23.68
C ASN A 672 -44.34 -10.71 -24.23
N GLU A 673 -44.05 -9.95 -25.29
CA GLU A 673 -45.02 -9.04 -25.92
C GLU A 673 -46.21 -9.78 -26.47
N ASP A 674 -46.05 -10.97 -27.10
CA ASP A 674 -47.11 -11.77 -27.69
C ASP A 674 -48.13 -12.24 -26.65
N ALA A 675 -47.68 -12.49 -25.41
CA ALA A 675 -48.51 -12.93 -24.31
C ALA A 675 -48.87 -11.81 -23.32
N ASN A 676 -48.43 -10.59 -23.58
CA ASN A 676 -48.55 -9.43 -22.67
C ASN A 676 -48.06 -9.73 -21.23
N ILE A 677 -46.98 -10.52 -21.12
CA ILE A 677 -46.39 -10.92 -19.86
C ILE A 677 -45.16 -10.06 -19.60
N GLN A 678 -45.20 -9.29 -18.52
CA GLN A 678 -44.04 -8.57 -18.00
C GLN A 678 -43.86 -8.90 -16.50
N LEU A 679 -42.74 -9.54 -16.19
CA LEU A 679 -42.41 -9.91 -14.79
C LEU A 679 -41.25 -9.05 -14.30
N ARG A 680 -41.42 -8.50 -13.11
CA ARG A 680 -40.44 -7.65 -12.43
C ARG A 680 -40.28 -8.10 -10.98
N TYR A 681 -39.06 -8.12 -10.50
CA TYR A 681 -38.79 -8.35 -9.09
C TYR A 681 -38.48 -7.03 -8.36
N ILE A 682 -38.81 -6.97 -7.07
CA ILE A 682 -38.36 -5.97 -6.13
C ILE A 682 -37.69 -6.71 -4.99
N ARG A 683 -36.51 -6.28 -4.60
CA ARG A 683 -35.75 -6.80 -3.47
C ARG A 683 -35.39 -5.65 -2.52
N ILE A 684 -35.62 -5.88 -1.20
CA ILE A 684 -35.18 -5.00 -0.13
C ILE A 684 -34.27 -5.82 0.77
N ASP A 685 -33.07 -5.31 1.11
CA ASP A 685 -32.03 -6.06 1.81
C ASP A 685 -31.34 -5.25 2.93
N PRO A 686 -31.92 -5.14 4.14
CA PRO A 686 -31.18 -4.69 5.31
C PRO A 686 -30.09 -5.69 5.69
N CYS A 687 -28.92 -5.15 6.06
CA CYS A 687 -27.76 -5.93 6.44
C CYS A 687 -26.98 -5.24 7.56
N ILE A 688 -26.55 -6.02 8.56
CA ILE A 688 -25.60 -5.59 9.59
C ILE A 688 -24.33 -6.43 9.43
N THR A 689 -23.19 -5.76 9.29
CA THR A 689 -21.90 -6.43 9.16
C THR A 689 -20.96 -5.99 10.28
N LEU A 690 -20.44 -6.95 11.02
CA LEU A 690 -19.38 -6.81 12.01
C LEU A 690 -18.04 -7.04 11.31
N HIS A 691 -17.19 -6.03 11.23
CA HIS A 691 -15.82 -6.16 10.76
C HIS A 691 -14.91 -6.38 11.97
N HIS A 692 -14.31 -7.57 12.05
CA HIS A 692 -13.45 -7.91 13.18
C HIS A 692 -12.13 -7.14 13.08
N TYR A 693 -11.54 -6.84 14.24
CA TYR A 693 -10.24 -6.19 14.28
C TYR A 693 -9.14 -7.23 13.99
N HIS A 694 -8.22 -6.83 13.17
CA HIS A 694 -6.93 -7.47 12.96
C HIS A 694 -5.89 -6.36 12.93
N ASN A 695 -4.69 -6.62 13.42
CA ASN A 695 -3.58 -5.67 13.31
C ASN A 695 -3.41 -5.27 11.84
N SER A 696 -3.14 -3.99 11.60
CA SER A 696 -2.96 -3.44 10.24
C SER A 696 -1.81 -4.10 9.45
N ALA A 697 -0.84 -4.70 10.13
CA ALA A 697 0.19 -5.55 9.51
C ALA A 697 -0.25 -7.02 9.33
N SER A 698 -1.45 -7.39 9.80
CA SER A 698 -1.95 -8.76 9.69
C SER A 698 -2.41 -9.07 8.29
N LYS A 699 -2.04 -10.24 7.79
CA LYS A 699 -2.58 -10.80 6.55
C LYS A 699 -4.01 -11.31 6.69
N LEU A 700 -4.57 -11.33 7.92
CA LEU A 700 -5.88 -11.87 8.22
C LEU A 700 -6.93 -10.76 8.27
N TYR A 701 -8.09 -11.02 7.70
CA TYR A 701 -9.27 -10.19 7.79
C TYR A 701 -10.51 -11.07 7.95
N SER A 702 -11.49 -10.69 8.78
CA SER A 702 -12.75 -11.40 8.86
C SER A 702 -13.93 -10.46 9.10
N LYS A 703 -15.09 -10.90 8.61
CA LYS A 703 -16.37 -10.19 8.79
C LYS A 703 -17.49 -11.19 9.03
N THR A 704 -18.48 -10.76 9.83
CA THR A 704 -19.70 -11.54 10.07
C THR A 704 -20.90 -10.66 9.75
N SER A 705 -21.76 -11.11 8.86
CA SER A 705 -22.94 -10.37 8.44
C SER A 705 -24.25 -11.10 8.73
N LEU A 706 -25.22 -10.36 9.22
CA LEU A 706 -26.61 -10.77 9.28
C LEU A 706 -27.40 -9.96 8.26
N ARG A 707 -27.95 -10.64 7.26
CA ARG A 707 -28.66 -10.04 6.15
C ARG A 707 -30.06 -10.60 6.04
N GLN A 708 -31.02 -9.73 5.90
CA GLN A 708 -32.41 -10.05 5.62
C GLN A 708 -32.72 -9.67 4.18
N LEU A 709 -33.31 -10.55 3.39
CA LEU A 709 -33.75 -10.28 2.03
C LEU A 709 -35.26 -10.47 1.95
N TRP A 710 -35.95 -9.45 1.53
CA TRP A 710 -37.34 -9.54 1.14
C TRP A 710 -37.42 -9.37 -0.37
N THR A 711 -37.90 -10.40 -1.06
CA THR A 711 -38.10 -10.34 -2.50
C THR A 711 -39.56 -10.58 -2.85
N GLY A 712 -40.05 -9.77 -3.77
CA GLY A 712 -41.37 -9.94 -4.35
C GLY A 712 -41.30 -9.95 -5.89
N THR A 713 -42.00 -10.85 -6.55
CA THR A 713 -42.17 -10.87 -7.99
C THR A 713 -43.61 -10.56 -8.32
N ASP A 714 -43.83 -9.54 -9.14
CA ASP A 714 -45.15 -9.13 -9.60
C ASP A 714 -45.52 -9.88 -10.86
N ILE A 715 -46.63 -10.58 -10.81
CA ILE A 715 -47.20 -11.37 -11.96
C ILE A 715 -48.54 -10.69 -12.31
N SER A 716 -48.50 -9.56 -12.98
CA SER A 716 -49.65 -8.74 -13.31
C SER A 716 -50.64 -9.40 -14.27
N TYR A 717 -50.23 -10.47 -14.94
CA TYR A 717 -50.93 -11.10 -16.04
C TYR A 717 -51.93 -12.20 -15.60
N LEU A 718 -51.70 -12.83 -14.44
CA LEU A 718 -52.48 -14.00 -14.04
C LEU A 718 -53.51 -13.71 -12.91
N GLU A 719 -53.73 -12.46 -12.49
CA GLU A 719 -54.46 -12.12 -11.24
C GLU A 719 -54.00 -12.93 -10.02
N MET A 720 -52.78 -13.47 -10.07
CA MET A 720 -52.20 -14.30 -9.03
C MET A 720 -51.57 -13.44 -7.92
N ASP A 721 -51.67 -13.97 -6.71
CA ASP A 721 -50.92 -13.41 -5.57
C ASP A 721 -49.42 -13.30 -5.82
N ARG A 722 -48.80 -12.28 -5.28
CA ARG A 722 -47.35 -12.03 -5.41
C ARG A 722 -46.55 -13.18 -4.84
N PHE A 723 -45.55 -13.69 -5.59
CA PHE A 723 -44.53 -14.55 -5.01
C PHE A 723 -43.65 -13.72 -4.08
N THR A 724 -43.53 -14.17 -2.83
CA THR A 724 -42.67 -13.49 -1.86
C THR A 724 -41.68 -14.46 -1.22
N GLN A 725 -40.46 -14.00 -1.05
CA GLN A 725 -39.44 -14.75 -0.32
C GLN A 725 -38.90 -13.89 0.83
N ASN A 726 -38.68 -14.55 1.96
CA ASN A 726 -38.12 -13.96 3.15
C ASN A 726 -36.87 -14.77 3.56
N ILE A 727 -35.69 -14.29 3.19
CA ILE A 727 -34.42 -15.01 3.36
C ILE A 727 -33.61 -14.31 4.43
N THR A 728 -33.25 -15.05 5.49
CA THR A 728 -32.30 -14.62 6.52
C THR A 728 -30.99 -15.35 6.32
N ARG A 729 -29.89 -14.59 6.16
CA ARG A 729 -28.52 -15.13 6.01
C ARG A 729 -27.62 -14.67 7.14
N LEU A 730 -26.94 -15.61 7.77
CA LEU A 730 -25.81 -15.37 8.65
C LEU A 730 -24.56 -15.89 7.94
N THR A 731 -23.66 -14.96 7.56
CA THR A 731 -22.45 -15.30 6.80
C THR A 731 -21.21 -14.89 7.58
N HIS A 732 -20.24 -15.78 7.70
CA HIS A 732 -18.91 -15.47 8.23
C HIS A 732 -17.88 -15.68 7.14
N ASN A 733 -17.11 -14.61 6.85
CA ASN A 733 -16.01 -14.64 5.88
C ASN A 733 -14.69 -14.44 6.61
N ARG A 734 -13.70 -15.25 6.27
CA ARG A 734 -12.31 -15.11 6.71
C ARG A 734 -11.39 -15.12 5.49
N TYR A 735 -10.57 -14.10 5.37
CA TYR A 735 -9.58 -13.93 4.30
C TYR A 735 -8.17 -13.99 4.89
N ASN A 736 -7.27 -14.68 4.20
CA ASN A 736 -5.84 -14.62 4.44
C ASN A 736 -5.18 -14.14 3.15
N PHE A 737 -4.62 -12.93 3.19
CA PHE A 737 -3.96 -12.27 2.05
C PHE A 737 -2.48 -12.66 1.93
N ASP A 738 -2.08 -13.83 2.44
CA ASP A 738 -0.73 -14.34 2.19
C ASP A 738 -0.43 -14.36 0.69
N LYS A 739 0.75 -13.88 0.30
CA LYS A 739 1.08 -13.74 -1.13
C LYS A 739 1.42 -15.07 -1.81
N LEU A 740 1.93 -16.03 -1.06
CA LEU A 740 2.28 -17.37 -1.57
C LEU A 740 1.07 -18.33 -1.51
N GLN A 741 0.29 -18.24 -0.44
CA GLN A 741 -0.82 -19.15 -0.15
C GLN A 741 -2.07 -18.39 0.34
N PRO A 742 -2.63 -17.48 -0.49
CA PRO A 742 -3.87 -16.79 -0.12
C PRO A 742 -5.00 -17.79 0.05
N ASN A 743 -5.83 -17.56 1.07
CA ASN A 743 -7.02 -18.39 1.25
C ASN A 743 -8.21 -17.58 1.76
N GLU A 744 -9.39 -18.08 1.42
CA GLU A 744 -10.68 -17.52 1.80
C GLU A 744 -11.59 -18.63 2.29
N LEU A 745 -12.28 -18.38 3.38
CA LEU A 745 -13.31 -19.27 3.91
C LEU A 745 -14.60 -18.48 4.08
N GLU A 746 -15.68 -18.96 3.49
CA GLU A 746 -17.03 -18.47 3.73
C GLU A 746 -17.89 -19.60 4.32
N VAL A 747 -18.58 -19.30 5.41
CA VAL A 747 -19.59 -20.16 6.02
C VAL A 747 -20.90 -19.40 6.07
N GLU A 748 -21.95 -19.93 5.45
CA GLU A 748 -23.26 -19.31 5.38
C GLU A 748 -24.34 -20.23 5.91
N LEU A 749 -25.16 -19.71 6.82
CA LEU A 749 -26.40 -20.32 7.26
C LEU A 749 -27.57 -19.48 6.71
N GLU A 750 -28.39 -20.09 5.86
CA GLU A 750 -29.52 -19.46 5.19
C GLU A 750 -30.84 -20.10 5.62
N TYR A 751 -31.74 -19.30 6.18
CA TYR A 751 -33.14 -19.66 6.41
C TYR A 751 -34.02 -18.91 5.40
N ASN A 752 -34.86 -19.64 4.68
CA ASN A 752 -35.78 -19.06 3.70
C ASN A 752 -37.22 -19.52 3.97
N GLN A 753 -38.13 -18.56 3.93
CA GLN A 753 -39.57 -18.75 3.87
C GLN A 753 -40.10 -18.26 2.53
N TYR A 754 -40.72 -19.17 1.77
CA TYR A 754 -41.29 -18.90 0.47
C TYR A 754 -42.81 -19.02 0.50
N HIS A 755 -43.50 -17.97 0.03
CA HIS A 755 -44.94 -17.99 -0.12
C HIS A 755 -45.31 -17.76 -1.59
N ALA A 756 -46.05 -18.71 -2.15
CA ALA A 756 -46.39 -18.74 -3.57
C ALA A 756 -47.87 -18.45 -3.83
N GLY A 757 -48.53 -17.68 -2.97
CA GLY A 757 -49.95 -17.35 -3.07
C GLY A 757 -50.86 -18.56 -2.81
N SER A 758 -52.06 -18.52 -3.37
CA SER A 758 -53.06 -19.58 -3.20
C SER A 758 -52.81 -20.87 -3.99
N PHE A 759 -51.79 -20.88 -4.83
CA PHE A 759 -51.55 -21.99 -5.80
C PHE A 759 -50.49 -23.01 -5.37
N LEU A 760 -49.60 -22.66 -4.43
CA LEU A 760 -48.53 -23.55 -3.95
C LEU A 760 -48.43 -23.49 -2.42
N ASP A 761 -48.11 -24.62 -1.82
CA ASP A 761 -47.85 -24.70 -0.38
C ASP A 761 -46.68 -23.83 0.00
N SER A 762 -46.79 -23.11 1.11
CA SER A 762 -45.67 -22.38 1.69
C SER A 762 -44.51 -23.30 2.00
N GLN A 763 -43.30 -22.85 1.75
CA GLN A 763 -42.11 -23.67 1.89
C GLN A 763 -41.11 -22.96 2.76
N ASP A 764 -40.43 -23.72 3.60
CA ASP A 764 -39.31 -23.23 4.39
C ASP A 764 -38.13 -24.20 4.35
N TYR A 765 -36.94 -23.65 4.45
CA TYR A 765 -35.73 -24.46 4.59
C TYR A 765 -34.67 -23.75 5.41
N LEU A 766 -33.76 -24.54 5.95
CA LEU A 766 -32.51 -24.14 6.56
C LEU A 766 -31.36 -24.81 5.81
N LYS A 767 -30.46 -24.01 5.23
CA LYS A 767 -29.33 -24.47 4.42
C LYS A 767 -28.02 -23.99 5.02
N LEU A 768 -27.04 -24.89 5.11
CA LEU A 768 -25.66 -24.59 5.46
C LEU A 768 -24.78 -24.71 4.22
N SER A 769 -23.96 -23.71 3.97
CA SER A 769 -23.00 -23.68 2.86
C SER A 769 -21.59 -23.38 3.36
N LEU A 770 -20.60 -23.99 2.74
CA LEU A 770 -19.18 -23.78 2.96
C LEU A 770 -18.51 -23.58 1.61
N ASP A 771 -17.75 -22.49 1.47
CA ASP A 771 -16.91 -22.18 0.31
C ASP A 771 -15.50 -21.90 0.80
N TYR A 772 -14.53 -22.74 0.44
CA TYR A 772 -13.13 -22.57 0.80
C TYR A 772 -12.31 -22.46 -0.48
N ARG A 773 -11.54 -21.40 -0.58
CA ARG A 773 -10.62 -21.11 -1.69
C ARG A 773 -9.21 -21.06 -1.19
N HIS A 774 -8.29 -21.66 -1.92
CA HIS A 774 -6.88 -21.66 -1.59
C HIS A 774 -6.05 -21.50 -2.87
N GLY A 775 -5.13 -20.53 -2.85
CA GLY A 775 -4.20 -20.28 -3.93
C GLY A 775 -2.80 -20.78 -3.57
N PHE A 776 -2.11 -21.41 -4.52
CA PHE A 776 -0.72 -21.84 -4.40
C PHE A 776 0.10 -21.19 -5.50
N LEU A 777 1.06 -20.35 -5.14
CA LEU A 777 2.10 -19.96 -6.09
C LEU A 777 3.07 -21.13 -6.26
N PHE A 778 3.33 -21.53 -7.51
CA PHE A 778 4.26 -22.62 -7.85
C PHE A 778 5.41 -22.16 -8.78
N GLY A 779 5.52 -20.87 -9.05
CA GLY A 779 6.58 -20.26 -9.86
C GLY A 779 6.38 -18.74 -9.96
N LYS A 780 7.35 -18.05 -10.56
CA LYS A 780 7.26 -16.60 -10.80
C LYS A 780 5.95 -16.29 -11.53
N HIS A 781 5.02 -15.60 -10.85
CA HIS A 781 3.68 -15.22 -11.37
C HIS A 781 2.76 -16.37 -11.79
N ARG A 782 3.00 -17.61 -11.33
CA ARG A 782 2.14 -18.77 -11.64
C ARG A 782 1.42 -19.26 -10.40
N LYS A 783 0.10 -19.40 -10.53
CA LYS A 783 -0.79 -19.77 -9.43
C LYS A 783 -1.70 -20.91 -9.82
N LEU A 784 -1.89 -21.83 -8.87
CA LEU A 784 -2.96 -22.82 -8.85
C LEU A 784 -4.00 -22.36 -7.82
N ASP A 785 -5.23 -22.16 -8.24
CA ASP A 785 -6.36 -21.90 -7.36
C ASP A 785 -7.21 -23.18 -7.21
N ILE A 786 -7.48 -23.54 -5.96
CA ILE A 786 -8.36 -24.65 -5.58
C ILE A 786 -9.55 -24.08 -4.83
N ARG A 787 -10.76 -24.41 -5.22
CA ARG A 787 -11.98 -24.08 -4.50
C ARG A 787 -12.73 -25.35 -4.11
N LEU A 788 -13.12 -25.43 -2.86
CA LEU A 788 -13.97 -26.48 -2.31
C LEU A 788 -15.31 -25.87 -1.92
N PHE A 789 -16.38 -26.39 -2.47
CA PHE A 789 -17.75 -25.99 -2.14
C PHE A 789 -18.51 -27.18 -1.59
N ALA A 790 -19.30 -26.96 -0.54
CA ALA A 790 -20.26 -27.94 -0.05
C ALA A 790 -21.49 -27.22 0.51
N ALA A 791 -22.68 -27.72 0.22
CA ALA A 791 -23.90 -27.22 0.80
C ALA A 791 -24.90 -28.31 1.09
N LYS A 792 -25.65 -28.15 2.19
CA LYS A 792 -26.63 -29.10 2.65
C LYS A 792 -27.85 -28.42 3.23
N PHE A 793 -29.03 -28.92 2.88
CA PHE A 793 -30.23 -28.55 3.58
C PHE A 793 -30.29 -29.30 4.91
N LEU A 794 -30.26 -28.58 6.02
CA LEU A 794 -30.46 -29.12 7.36
C LEU A 794 -31.92 -29.39 7.62
N MET A 795 -32.79 -28.53 7.10
CA MET A 795 -34.24 -28.63 7.09
C MET A 795 -34.74 -28.21 5.72
N ASN A 796 -35.72 -28.91 5.16
CA ASN A 796 -36.38 -28.54 3.92
C ASN A 796 -37.78 -29.17 3.92
N SER A 797 -38.83 -28.38 4.10
CA SER A 797 -40.22 -28.80 4.19
C SER A 797 -40.75 -29.50 2.93
N GLN A 798 -40.16 -29.24 1.80
CA GLN A 798 -40.53 -29.79 0.49
C GLN A 798 -39.51 -30.75 -0.11
N ARG A 799 -38.66 -31.36 0.73
CA ARG A 799 -37.59 -32.27 0.27
C ARG A 799 -38.08 -33.40 -0.63
N GLN A 800 -39.31 -33.86 -0.40
CA GLN A 800 -39.93 -34.95 -1.16
C GLN A 800 -40.90 -34.49 -2.26
N SER A 801 -41.11 -33.16 -2.43
CA SER A 801 -42.05 -32.65 -3.43
C SER A 801 -41.59 -32.98 -4.84
N SER A 802 -42.51 -33.55 -5.64
CA SER A 802 -42.30 -33.89 -7.06
C SER A 802 -42.69 -32.76 -8.02
N SER A 803 -43.25 -31.66 -7.51
CA SER A 803 -43.73 -30.55 -8.34
C SER A 803 -42.58 -29.80 -9.02
N TYR A 804 -42.73 -29.59 -10.31
CA TYR A 804 -41.78 -28.82 -11.14
C TYR A 804 -41.55 -27.41 -10.62
N ASN A 805 -42.64 -26.74 -10.25
CA ASN A 805 -42.62 -25.33 -9.79
C ASN A 805 -41.91 -25.17 -8.45
N ASN A 806 -41.95 -26.20 -7.61
CA ASN A 806 -41.29 -26.18 -6.30
C ASN A 806 -39.75 -26.23 -6.37
N LEU A 807 -39.17 -26.79 -7.44
CA LEU A 807 -37.71 -26.79 -7.64
C LEU A 807 -37.14 -25.47 -8.17
N LEU A 808 -37.94 -24.69 -8.93
CA LEU A 808 -37.53 -23.37 -9.44
C LEU A 808 -37.70 -22.28 -8.38
N ALA A 809 -38.67 -22.45 -7.49
CA ALA A 809 -38.96 -21.47 -6.43
C ALA A 809 -38.11 -21.66 -5.16
N GLN A 810 -37.54 -22.85 -4.97
CA GLN A 810 -36.71 -23.19 -3.83
C GLN A 810 -35.26 -22.80 -4.11
N GLY A 811 -34.57 -22.28 -3.14
CA GLY A 811 -33.14 -22.06 -3.19
C GLY A 811 -32.37 -23.39 -3.34
N SER A 812 -32.42 -23.98 -4.53
CA SER A 812 -31.69 -25.22 -4.82
C SER A 812 -30.17 -24.96 -4.70
N ILE A 813 -29.45 -26.01 -4.29
CA ILE A 813 -28.00 -26.02 -4.38
C ILE A 813 -27.64 -26.37 -5.83
N ALA A 814 -26.99 -25.47 -6.55
CA ALA A 814 -26.67 -25.66 -7.96
C ALA A 814 -25.18 -25.85 -8.17
N LEU A 815 -24.74 -26.87 -8.89
CA LEU A 815 -23.37 -27.03 -9.38
C LEU A 815 -23.12 -26.11 -10.57
N LEU A 816 -24.10 -25.98 -11.47
CA LEU A 816 -24.07 -25.10 -12.64
C LEU A 816 -24.91 -23.86 -12.32
N ASN A 817 -24.25 -22.70 -12.24
CA ASN A 817 -24.91 -21.46 -11.88
C ASN A 817 -25.19 -20.58 -13.11
N GLN A 818 -26.46 -20.29 -13.29
CA GLN A 818 -26.98 -19.39 -14.34
C GLN A 818 -28.00 -18.42 -13.76
N GLY A 819 -28.48 -17.47 -14.56
CA GLY A 819 -29.40 -16.46 -14.07
C GLY A 819 -30.69 -16.99 -13.42
N PHE A 820 -31.23 -18.13 -13.88
CA PHE A 820 -32.44 -18.74 -13.33
C PHE A 820 -32.18 -19.48 -11.99
N THR A 821 -30.92 -19.77 -11.64
CA THR A 821 -30.59 -20.39 -10.33
C THR A 821 -30.31 -19.34 -9.23
N ASP A 822 -30.18 -18.07 -9.58
CA ASP A 822 -30.00 -16.98 -8.61
C ASP A 822 -31.37 -16.48 -8.07
N TYR A 823 -31.97 -17.29 -7.20
CA TYR A 823 -33.27 -17.00 -6.57
C TYR A 823 -33.27 -15.77 -5.65
N SER A 824 -32.11 -15.34 -5.20
CA SER A 824 -31.94 -14.17 -4.33
C SER A 824 -31.67 -12.87 -5.08
N TYR A 825 -31.58 -12.92 -6.39
CA TYR A 825 -31.26 -11.77 -7.27
C TYR A 825 -29.99 -11.01 -6.84
N ASN A 826 -29.00 -11.74 -6.38
CA ASN A 826 -27.73 -11.12 -5.96
C ASN A 826 -26.94 -10.57 -7.15
N ASP A 827 -26.73 -11.41 -8.15
CA ASP A 827 -25.88 -11.11 -9.28
C ASP A 827 -26.65 -10.39 -10.41
N TYR A 828 -25.90 -9.74 -11.28
CA TYR A 828 -26.44 -9.14 -12.49
C TYR A 828 -26.29 -10.10 -13.66
N TYR A 829 -27.41 -10.50 -14.26
CA TYR A 829 -27.44 -11.35 -15.43
C TYR A 829 -28.08 -10.63 -16.60
N PHE A 830 -27.48 -10.78 -17.79
CA PHE A 830 -28.09 -10.27 -19.03
C PHE A 830 -29.35 -11.00 -19.40
N ASP A 831 -29.42 -12.28 -19.05
CA ASP A 831 -30.62 -13.12 -19.31
C ASP A 831 -30.80 -14.14 -18.18
N ARG A 832 -31.95 -14.09 -17.52
CA ARG A 832 -32.28 -15.02 -16.41
C ARG A 832 -33.13 -16.21 -16.85
N GLN A 833 -33.88 -16.13 -17.96
CA GLN A 833 -34.85 -17.12 -18.39
C GLN A 833 -34.47 -17.87 -19.66
N GLY A 834 -33.38 -17.49 -20.32
CA GLY A 834 -32.92 -18.11 -21.56
C GLY A 834 -33.60 -17.61 -22.81
N GLN A 835 -34.10 -16.37 -22.80
CA GLN A 835 -34.72 -15.74 -24.01
C GLN A 835 -33.68 -15.44 -25.10
N SER A 836 -32.46 -15.09 -24.71
CA SER A 836 -31.37 -14.79 -25.64
C SER A 836 -30.47 -16.00 -25.87
N LYS A 837 -30.24 -16.40 -27.12
CA LYS A 837 -29.35 -17.53 -27.49
C LYS A 837 -27.88 -17.33 -27.07
N ARG A 838 -27.48 -16.12 -26.70
CA ARG A 838 -26.09 -15.79 -26.30
C ARG A 838 -25.99 -15.35 -24.83
N ALA A 839 -26.86 -14.46 -24.39
CA ALA A 839 -26.79 -13.88 -23.05
C ALA A 839 -27.03 -14.92 -21.92
N TYR A 840 -27.84 -15.96 -22.17
CA TYR A 840 -28.08 -17.04 -21.18
C TYR A 840 -26.81 -17.85 -20.84
N ARG A 841 -25.73 -17.73 -21.64
CA ARG A 841 -24.45 -18.43 -21.36
C ARG A 841 -23.61 -17.75 -20.30
N GLN A 842 -24.12 -16.66 -19.71
CA GLN A 842 -23.53 -16.08 -18.52
C GLN A 842 -23.64 -17.05 -17.35
N ILE A 843 -22.51 -17.33 -16.68
CA ILE A 843 -22.44 -18.15 -15.49
C ILE A 843 -22.09 -17.29 -14.27
N GLY A 844 -22.57 -17.72 -13.09
CA GLY A 844 -22.27 -17.09 -11.82
C GLY A 844 -21.11 -17.76 -11.08
N TYR A 845 -20.63 -17.08 -10.07
CA TYR A 845 -19.49 -17.52 -9.25
C TYR A 845 -19.88 -18.29 -7.98
N HIS A 846 -21.17 -18.28 -7.63
CA HIS A 846 -21.70 -18.94 -6.44
C HIS A 846 -21.99 -20.43 -6.67
N GLY A 847 -22.37 -21.16 -5.64
CA GLY A 847 -22.69 -22.60 -5.72
C GLY A 847 -21.50 -23.45 -6.16
N GLY A 848 -21.73 -24.48 -6.99
CA GLY A 848 -20.70 -25.42 -7.44
C GLY A 848 -19.67 -24.87 -8.41
N GLY A 849 -19.88 -23.69 -9.01
CA GLY A 849 -18.87 -22.96 -9.80
C GLY A 849 -18.47 -23.60 -11.13
N PHE A 850 -19.28 -24.50 -11.69
CA PHE A 850 -19.04 -25.11 -13.00
C PHE A 850 -19.09 -24.09 -14.13
N LYS A 851 -18.27 -24.31 -15.15
CA LYS A 851 -18.08 -23.39 -16.27
C LYS A 851 -19.00 -23.69 -17.47
N ASP A 852 -20.04 -24.47 -17.24
CA ASP A 852 -21.01 -24.86 -18.26
C ASP A 852 -22.34 -24.12 -18.08
N ALA A 853 -23.02 -23.83 -19.19
CA ALA A 853 -24.37 -23.27 -19.24
C ALA A 853 -25.29 -24.17 -20.04
N LEU A 854 -26.33 -24.71 -19.41
CA LEU A 854 -27.23 -25.72 -20.02
C LEU A 854 -28.61 -25.19 -20.39
N GLY A 855 -28.93 -23.94 -20.09
CA GLY A 855 -30.24 -23.33 -20.30
C GLY A 855 -31.31 -23.79 -19.32
N SER A 856 -32.44 -23.06 -19.26
CA SER A 856 -33.48 -23.30 -18.24
C SER A 856 -34.22 -24.64 -18.45
N ALA A 857 -34.39 -25.08 -19.69
CA ALA A 857 -35.03 -26.38 -19.99
C ALA A 857 -34.22 -27.58 -19.44
N ASN A 858 -32.90 -27.46 -19.40
CA ASN A 858 -31.98 -28.49 -18.91
C ASN A 858 -31.35 -28.14 -17.55
N GLY A 859 -31.73 -27.03 -16.98
CA GLY A 859 -31.10 -26.41 -15.80
C GLY A 859 -31.22 -27.16 -14.50
N ARG A 860 -31.92 -28.30 -14.49
CA ARG A 860 -32.04 -29.16 -13.31
C ARG A 860 -30.86 -30.09 -13.09
N ILE A 861 -30.02 -30.24 -14.10
CA ILE A 861 -28.82 -31.05 -14.02
C ILE A 861 -27.85 -30.36 -13.05
N GLY A 862 -27.35 -31.14 -12.10
CA GLY A 862 -26.46 -30.61 -11.07
C GLY A 862 -27.14 -29.76 -9.97
N GLN A 863 -28.48 -29.68 -9.94
CA GLN A 863 -29.23 -29.09 -8.84
C GLN A 863 -29.60 -30.14 -7.76
N SER A 864 -29.59 -29.70 -6.50
CA SER A 864 -29.94 -30.55 -5.36
C SER A 864 -30.89 -29.83 -4.42
N ASN A 865 -31.82 -30.58 -3.85
CA ASN A 865 -32.68 -30.20 -2.73
C ASN A 865 -32.25 -30.87 -1.42
N ASP A 866 -31.07 -31.48 -1.37
CA ASP A 866 -30.52 -32.16 -0.21
C ASP A 866 -29.06 -31.78 0.06
N PHE A 867 -28.12 -32.21 -0.81
CA PHE A 867 -26.70 -32.02 -0.63
C PHE A 867 -25.97 -31.94 -1.97
N ALA A 868 -25.03 -31.00 -2.07
CA ALA A 868 -24.09 -30.99 -3.19
C ALA A 868 -22.70 -30.50 -2.72
N MET A 869 -21.67 -30.94 -3.43
CA MET A 869 -20.30 -30.52 -3.24
C MET A 869 -19.57 -30.41 -4.56
N ALA A 870 -18.56 -29.54 -4.63
CA ALA A 870 -17.74 -29.37 -5.82
C ALA A 870 -16.29 -29.05 -5.45
N ILE A 871 -15.37 -29.41 -6.32
CA ILE A 871 -14.01 -28.94 -6.40
C ILE A 871 -13.80 -28.24 -7.72
N ASN A 872 -13.23 -27.03 -7.69
CA ASN A 872 -12.87 -26.29 -8.87
C ASN A 872 -11.36 -26.03 -8.84
N LEU A 873 -10.68 -26.35 -9.92
CA LEU A 873 -9.27 -26.10 -10.12
C LEU A 873 -9.09 -25.07 -11.24
N LYS A 874 -8.21 -24.09 -11.02
CA LYS A 874 -7.83 -23.11 -12.03
C LYS A 874 -6.31 -22.88 -11.94
N THR A 875 -5.60 -22.96 -13.06
CA THR A 875 -4.15 -22.82 -13.06
C THR A 875 -3.62 -22.11 -14.28
N HIS A 876 -2.53 -21.37 -14.10
CA HIS A 876 -1.75 -20.89 -15.22
C HIS A 876 -1.11 -22.06 -15.98
N LEU A 877 -0.82 -21.85 -17.27
CA LEU A 877 -0.08 -22.83 -18.05
C LEU A 877 1.33 -23.02 -17.43
N PRO A 878 1.81 -24.27 -17.32
CA PRO A 878 3.14 -24.53 -16.74
C PRO A 878 4.30 -24.09 -17.65
N PHE A 879 4.00 -23.68 -18.90
CA PHE A 879 4.94 -23.23 -19.92
C PHE A 879 4.48 -21.92 -20.57
N GLY A 880 5.37 -21.25 -21.29
CA GLY A 880 5.08 -19.94 -21.93
C GLY A 880 5.21 -18.75 -20.95
N GLN A 881 4.80 -17.59 -21.41
CA GLN A 881 4.84 -16.36 -20.60
C GLN A 881 3.73 -16.38 -19.53
N ALA A 882 4.08 -16.23 -18.28
CA ALA A 882 3.13 -16.20 -17.15
C ALA A 882 2.10 -15.04 -17.22
N LYS A 883 2.40 -13.99 -17.97
CA LYS A 883 1.51 -12.82 -18.18
C LYS A 883 0.37 -13.07 -19.18
N LEU A 884 0.35 -14.22 -19.87
CA LEU A 884 -0.77 -14.54 -20.77
C LEU A 884 -2.04 -14.77 -19.93
N PRO A 885 -3.20 -14.18 -20.30
CA PRO A 885 -4.46 -14.35 -19.59
C PRO A 885 -5.11 -15.74 -19.80
N LEU A 886 -4.36 -16.69 -20.38
CA LEU A 886 -4.83 -18.04 -20.69
C LEU A 886 -4.54 -18.99 -19.53
N LYS A 887 -5.58 -19.66 -19.03
CA LYS A 887 -5.54 -20.61 -17.92
C LYS A 887 -6.24 -21.91 -18.28
N LEU A 888 -5.94 -22.96 -17.53
CA LEU A 888 -6.68 -24.22 -17.54
C LEU A 888 -7.68 -24.23 -16.38
N PHE A 889 -8.81 -24.87 -16.55
CA PHE A 889 -9.75 -25.15 -15.47
C PHE A 889 -10.21 -26.61 -15.49
N PHE A 890 -10.57 -27.11 -14.31
CA PHE A 890 -11.21 -28.38 -14.12
C PHE A 890 -12.18 -28.31 -12.94
N ASP A 891 -13.44 -28.67 -13.18
CA ASP A 891 -14.51 -28.70 -12.19
C ASP A 891 -14.99 -30.15 -12.04
N ALA A 892 -15.15 -30.61 -10.82
CA ALA A 892 -15.78 -31.87 -10.49
C ALA A 892 -16.76 -31.69 -9.32
N GLY A 893 -17.86 -32.34 -9.34
CA GLY A 893 -18.88 -32.21 -8.30
C GLY A 893 -19.82 -33.39 -8.19
N TYR A 894 -20.45 -33.49 -7.03
CA TYR A 894 -21.46 -34.44 -6.70
C TYR A 894 -22.70 -33.72 -6.23
N ALA A 895 -23.87 -34.12 -6.77
CA ALA A 895 -25.16 -33.62 -6.32
C ALA A 895 -26.15 -34.79 -6.12
N ARG A 896 -26.89 -34.72 -5.06
CA ARG A 896 -28.09 -35.57 -4.92
C ARG A 896 -29.23 -34.90 -5.66
N THR A 897 -29.54 -35.39 -6.85
CA THR A 897 -30.61 -34.83 -7.69
C THR A 897 -31.87 -35.66 -7.52
N LYS A 898 -33.01 -35.00 -7.39
CA LYS A 898 -34.31 -35.68 -7.32
C LYS A 898 -34.76 -36.02 -8.74
N SER A 899 -35.11 -37.29 -8.94
CA SER A 899 -35.83 -37.72 -10.17
C SER A 899 -37.29 -37.31 -10.08
N PHE A 900 -37.94 -37.01 -11.23
CA PHE A 900 -39.39 -36.74 -11.30
C PHE A 900 -40.28 -37.96 -11.06
N SER A 901 -39.75 -39.18 -11.07
CA SER A 901 -40.40 -40.40 -10.67
C SER A 901 -40.23 -40.55 -9.14
N ALA A 902 -41.14 -41.27 -8.46
CA ALA A 902 -41.15 -41.51 -7.01
C ALA A 902 -39.93 -42.25 -6.44
N ASP A 903 -38.82 -42.27 -7.20
CA ASP A 903 -37.59 -42.96 -6.87
C ASP A 903 -36.76 -42.21 -5.79
N PRO A 904 -35.98 -42.95 -4.99
CA PRO A 904 -35.14 -42.37 -3.96
C PRO A 904 -34.10 -41.41 -4.56
N LEU A 905 -33.67 -40.44 -3.74
CA LEU A 905 -32.60 -39.48 -4.08
C LEU A 905 -31.36 -40.17 -4.65
N LYS A 906 -31.06 -39.98 -5.92
CA LYS A 906 -29.86 -40.51 -6.57
C LYS A 906 -28.74 -39.49 -6.52
N GLY A 907 -27.54 -39.95 -6.11
CA GLY A 907 -26.34 -39.13 -6.21
C GLY A 907 -25.68 -39.24 -7.57
N GLU A 908 -25.26 -38.13 -8.15
CA GLU A 908 -24.64 -38.09 -9.46
C GLU A 908 -23.36 -37.29 -9.43
N VAL A 909 -22.35 -37.74 -10.20
CA VAL A 909 -21.06 -37.06 -10.37
C VAL A 909 -21.03 -36.34 -11.71
N PHE A 910 -20.58 -35.10 -11.67
CA PHE A 910 -20.37 -34.24 -12.83
C PHE A 910 -18.93 -33.82 -12.90
N TYR A 911 -18.42 -33.57 -14.09
CA TYR A 911 -17.14 -32.92 -14.31
C TYR A 911 -17.14 -32.11 -15.60
N SER A 912 -16.30 -31.09 -15.61
CA SER A 912 -16.06 -30.22 -16.76
C SER A 912 -14.62 -29.70 -16.70
N GLY A 913 -13.95 -29.62 -17.85
CA GLY A 913 -12.60 -29.13 -17.93
C GLY A 913 -12.30 -28.51 -19.29
N GLY A 914 -11.40 -27.54 -19.31
CA GLY A 914 -11.09 -26.83 -20.54
C GLY A 914 -10.10 -25.70 -20.35
N VAL A 915 -10.19 -24.74 -21.28
CA VAL A 915 -9.37 -23.52 -21.26
C VAL A 915 -10.23 -22.31 -20.95
N MET A 916 -9.62 -21.31 -20.36
CA MET A 916 -10.27 -20.05 -20.05
C MET A 916 -9.33 -18.86 -20.28
N ILE A 917 -9.92 -17.72 -20.62
CA ILE A 917 -9.25 -16.42 -20.69
C ILE A 917 -9.86 -15.59 -19.57
N GLU A 918 -9.01 -15.10 -18.66
CA GLU A 918 -9.42 -14.29 -17.51
C GLU A 918 -8.79 -12.90 -17.63
N ILE A 919 -9.61 -11.86 -17.45
CA ILE A 919 -9.22 -10.46 -17.55
C ILE A 919 -9.58 -9.76 -16.24
N GLY A 920 -8.67 -8.93 -15.71
CA GLY A 920 -8.88 -8.16 -14.49
C GLY A 920 -9.11 -9.03 -13.25
N ASP A 921 -8.26 -10.07 -13.06
CA ASP A 921 -8.33 -11.03 -11.95
C ASP A 921 -9.73 -11.64 -11.72
N GLY A 922 -10.46 -11.91 -12.82
CA GLY A 922 -11.77 -12.53 -12.77
C GLY A 922 -12.95 -11.57 -12.91
N LEU A 923 -12.68 -10.28 -13.17
CA LEU A 923 -13.75 -9.34 -13.53
C LEU A 923 -14.56 -9.83 -14.74
N PHE A 924 -13.85 -10.26 -15.80
CA PHE A 924 -14.40 -10.94 -16.95
C PHE A 924 -13.64 -12.23 -17.22
N ALA A 925 -14.37 -13.30 -17.52
CA ALA A 925 -13.74 -14.51 -17.99
C ALA A 925 -14.59 -15.18 -19.08
N PHE A 926 -13.89 -15.79 -20.04
CA PHE A 926 -14.48 -16.63 -21.08
C PHE A 926 -13.97 -18.05 -20.90
N HIS A 927 -14.88 -19.03 -20.94
CA HIS A 927 -14.56 -20.42 -20.67
C HIS A 927 -14.97 -21.27 -21.88
N LEU A 928 -14.09 -22.19 -22.27
CA LEU A 928 -14.36 -23.18 -23.31
C LEU A 928 -14.24 -24.59 -22.71
N PRO A 929 -15.34 -25.21 -22.29
CA PRO A 929 -15.37 -26.61 -21.87
C PRO A 929 -14.99 -27.53 -23.03
N LEU A 930 -13.99 -28.40 -22.84
CA LEU A 930 -13.49 -29.37 -23.82
C LEU A 930 -13.80 -30.80 -23.40
N ILE A 931 -13.73 -31.09 -22.10
CA ILE A 931 -13.98 -32.39 -21.49
C ILE A 931 -15.14 -32.21 -20.53
N VAL A 932 -16.21 -32.97 -20.70
CA VAL A 932 -17.42 -32.88 -19.86
C VAL A 932 -17.97 -34.27 -19.56
N SER A 933 -18.70 -34.41 -18.44
CA SER A 933 -19.39 -35.64 -18.07
C SER A 933 -20.45 -36.00 -19.10
N GLN A 934 -20.81 -37.29 -19.17
CA GLN A 934 -21.70 -37.86 -20.19
C GLN A 934 -23.03 -37.07 -20.30
N LYS A 935 -23.70 -36.77 -19.20
CA LYS A 935 -24.96 -36.00 -19.21
C LYS A 935 -24.85 -34.63 -19.81
N ILE A 936 -23.76 -33.88 -19.49
CA ILE A 936 -23.49 -32.56 -20.10
C ILE A 936 -23.23 -32.74 -21.62
N SER A 937 -22.45 -33.78 -21.99
CA SER A 937 -22.16 -34.13 -23.39
C SER A 937 -23.43 -34.43 -24.19
N ASP A 938 -24.35 -35.19 -23.56
CA ASP A 938 -25.61 -35.57 -24.25
C ASP A 938 -26.49 -34.35 -24.50
N ILE A 939 -26.52 -33.37 -23.60
CA ILE A 939 -27.20 -32.08 -23.84
C ILE A 939 -26.53 -31.33 -24.97
N TYR A 940 -25.21 -31.24 -24.98
CA TYR A 940 -24.47 -30.56 -26.04
C TYR A 940 -24.78 -31.17 -27.43
N LYS A 941 -24.92 -32.50 -27.50
CA LYS A 941 -25.31 -33.21 -28.72
C LYS A 941 -26.77 -32.94 -29.09
N SER A 942 -27.69 -33.02 -28.13
CA SER A 942 -29.13 -32.80 -28.39
C SER A 942 -29.43 -31.39 -28.88
N GLU A 943 -28.66 -30.40 -28.38
CA GLU A 943 -28.74 -29.00 -28.82
C GLU A 943 -27.85 -28.69 -30.03
N SER A 944 -27.18 -29.67 -30.61
CA SER A 944 -26.25 -29.52 -31.76
C SER A 944 -25.19 -28.44 -31.53
N ARG A 945 -24.62 -28.36 -30.32
CA ARG A 945 -23.63 -27.33 -29.99
C ARG A 945 -22.30 -27.61 -30.68
N ASN A 946 -21.84 -26.65 -31.47
CA ASN A 946 -20.47 -26.60 -31.98
C ASN A 946 -19.51 -26.03 -30.94
N LEU A 947 -18.21 -26.01 -31.23
CA LEU A 947 -17.18 -25.55 -30.31
C LEU A 947 -17.45 -24.13 -29.79
N LEU A 948 -17.79 -23.18 -30.65
CA LEU A 948 -18.05 -21.79 -30.28
C LEU A 948 -19.33 -21.64 -29.45
N SER A 949 -20.31 -22.52 -29.66
CA SER A 949 -21.56 -22.51 -28.91
C SER A 949 -21.45 -23.09 -27.51
N LYS A 950 -20.32 -23.71 -27.16
CA LYS A 950 -19.98 -24.14 -25.80
C LYS A 950 -19.35 -23.04 -24.97
N ILE A 951 -18.88 -21.95 -25.58
CA ILE A 951 -18.25 -20.85 -24.84
C ILE A 951 -19.26 -20.25 -23.88
N THR A 952 -18.87 -20.18 -22.61
CA THR A 952 -19.57 -19.46 -21.53
C THR A 952 -18.76 -18.25 -21.11
N PHE A 953 -19.38 -17.32 -20.42
CA PHE A 953 -18.69 -16.18 -19.86
C PHE A 953 -19.20 -15.88 -18.45
N SER A 954 -18.34 -15.23 -17.65
CA SER A 954 -18.68 -14.74 -16.35
C SER A 954 -18.25 -13.27 -16.19
N MET A 955 -18.97 -12.55 -15.36
CA MET A 955 -18.72 -11.14 -15.06
C MET A 955 -18.99 -10.88 -13.58
N ASP A 956 -17.98 -10.42 -12.87
CA ASP A 956 -18.05 -10.10 -11.44
C ASP A 956 -18.03 -8.57 -11.22
N LEU A 957 -19.20 -7.95 -11.32
CA LEU A 957 -19.35 -6.50 -11.12
C LEU A 957 -19.12 -6.06 -9.68
N HIS A 958 -19.15 -6.96 -8.68
CA HIS A 958 -18.83 -6.61 -7.29
C HIS A 958 -17.40 -6.12 -7.16
N ARG A 959 -16.49 -6.62 -7.98
CA ARG A 959 -15.09 -6.17 -8.03
C ARG A 959 -14.89 -4.74 -8.53
N TRP A 960 -15.90 -4.14 -9.14
CA TRP A 960 -15.90 -2.75 -9.59
C TRP A 960 -16.67 -1.81 -8.67
N ASN A 961 -17.09 -2.29 -7.52
CA ASN A 961 -17.74 -1.44 -6.53
C ASN A 961 -16.68 -0.57 -5.82
N PRO A 962 -16.57 0.73 -6.14
CA PRO A 962 -15.50 1.57 -5.60
C PRO A 962 -15.61 1.73 -4.06
N TRP A 963 -16.80 1.57 -3.49
CA TRP A 963 -17.01 1.62 -2.05
C TRP A 963 -16.52 0.36 -1.34
N GLU A 964 -16.67 -0.81 -1.95
CA GLU A 964 -16.12 -2.08 -1.45
C GLU A 964 -14.61 -2.14 -1.68
N LEU A 965 -14.13 -1.73 -2.86
CA LEU A 965 -12.69 -1.59 -3.12
C LEU A 965 -12.03 -0.66 -2.10
N ALA A 966 -12.71 0.46 -1.79
CA ALA A 966 -12.21 1.37 -0.77
C ALA A 966 -12.26 0.79 0.65
N ASP A 967 -13.15 -0.15 0.97
CA ASP A 967 -13.32 -0.73 2.30
C ASP A 967 -12.57 -2.06 2.52
N ASP A 968 -12.46 -2.91 1.49
CA ASP A 968 -11.96 -4.29 1.60
C ASP A 968 -10.52 -4.45 1.09
N TYR A 969 -10.03 -3.59 0.19
CA TYR A 969 -8.71 -3.69 -0.44
C TYR A 969 -7.73 -2.64 0.08
N ILE A 970 -7.51 -2.65 1.39
CA ILE A 970 -6.46 -1.84 1.97
C ILE A 970 -5.32 -2.77 2.36
N PHE A 971 -4.49 -3.11 1.41
CA PHE A 971 -3.25 -3.86 1.75
C PHE A 971 -2.21 -3.85 0.63
#